data_aa68388af7d816eda399a5cb76b35412
#
_entry.id   aa68388af7d816eda399a5cb76b35412
#
_cell.length_a   1.000
_cell.length_b   1.000
_cell.length_c   1.000
_cell.angle_alpha   90.00
_cell.angle_beta   90.00
_cell.angle_gamma   90.00
#
_symmetry.space_group_name_H-M   'P 1'
#
loop_
_entity.id
_entity.type
_entity.pdbx_description
1 polymer ?
#
loop_
_entity_poly.entity_id
_entity_poly.type
_entity_poly.pdbx_seq_one_letter_code
_entity_poly.pdbx_strand_id
1 'polypeptide(L)'
;MSRNLKELIRQMTLEEKAGLCSGADFWNTMGIERLGIPSVMMTDGPHGLRKQEGAADHLGLNKSVNAVCFPAACATASSFDVELMECMGQILGDECQAENVGMLLGPAVNIKRSPLCGRNFEYMSEDPYLTGKMASAYIRGVQSKGIGTSMKHFAANNQETDRMQISSEVSERAFREIYLPAFEEAVKKAQPKTVMCSYNKINGVFSSENKKLLTDILRDEWGFEGYVVSDWGAVNDRVKGLKAGLDLEMPGSGGYNTRKIIQAVENGELEEEILDRTVERILKVVFSYTDNRKAETVFDREKDHKAAADIETECAVLLENRGVLPLKKEQKVVYIGEFAKKPRYQGGGSSHINTDSVVSALETAVRKGRAVEYVKGFSSERDEMTEEDLKQACEAAAGADVVVIFAGLPDSFESEGYDRISMELPKCQNRLIEAVAEIQKNVVVVLHNGSPVETPWAESVNAILEMYLGGEGIGEASDRLLFGEANPGGRLAETFPYRLEDNPSYLNFPGDGRTVLYGEDIFVGYRYYDAKKVPVRWAFGHGLSYTEFSYSNMKLSSAEMKDGDILKVSIDVENTGKRAGSEVVQLYVSDKDSTVPRAVKELKGFAKVFLNPGEKKTVTMELCARDFAYYETKIHDWYTPSGTYEIQIGHASDEIREAAELTFTTDVLLPFTVDMTTTMGELMNHPKTAGKMMEYLEGISQGEEPKKEDGEVQLVTPEIIAQMPLKSFLSVIPGEAIEQMIVELNALCQ
;
A
#
# COMPACT_ATOMS: atom_id res chain seq x y z
N MET A 1 -29.43 4.83 25.34
CA MET A 1 -30.50 3.91 24.86
C MET A 1 -30.24 3.62 23.39
N SER A 2 -30.25 2.36 22.98
CA SER A 2 -30.11 2.05 21.56
C SER A 2 -31.31 2.63 20.78
N ARG A 3 -31.03 3.49 19.81
CA ARG A 3 -32.08 4.05 18.94
C ARG A 3 -32.67 2.91 18.08
N ASN A 4 -33.99 2.86 17.96
CA ASN A 4 -34.66 1.94 17.05
C ASN A 4 -34.62 2.49 15.62
N LEU A 5 -33.53 2.21 14.88
CA LEU A 5 -33.34 2.73 13.52
C LEU A 5 -34.44 2.28 12.55
N LYS A 6 -34.95 1.07 12.69
CA LYS A 6 -36.05 0.57 11.82
C LYS A 6 -37.33 1.38 12.00
N GLU A 7 -37.65 1.76 13.25
CA GLU A 7 -38.79 2.61 13.50
C GLU A 7 -38.58 4.05 13.02
N LEU A 8 -37.34 4.57 13.11
CA LEU A 8 -36.98 5.88 12.58
C LEU A 8 -37.11 5.90 11.04
N ILE A 9 -36.64 4.87 10.34
CA ILE A 9 -36.73 4.76 8.88
C ILE A 9 -38.19 4.68 8.41
N ARG A 10 -39.08 3.98 9.13
CA ARG A 10 -40.51 3.94 8.80
C ARG A 10 -41.21 5.28 8.88
N GLN A 11 -40.67 6.22 9.64
CA GLN A 11 -41.23 7.58 9.77
C GLN A 11 -40.73 8.52 8.69
N MET A 12 -39.77 8.10 7.87
CA MET A 12 -39.23 8.90 6.78
C MET A 12 -40.12 8.84 5.55
N THR A 13 -40.17 9.97 4.83
CA THR A 13 -40.71 9.99 3.48
C THR A 13 -39.69 9.44 2.50
N LEU A 14 -40.12 9.11 1.28
CA LEU A 14 -39.23 8.62 0.23
C LEU A 14 -38.16 9.67 -0.13
N GLU A 15 -38.55 10.96 -0.15
CA GLU A 15 -37.64 12.10 -0.40
C GLU A 15 -36.57 12.21 0.69
N GLU A 16 -36.92 11.98 1.96
CA GLU A 16 -35.96 12.01 3.05
C GLU A 16 -34.97 10.84 3.00
N LYS A 17 -35.47 9.63 2.72
CA LYS A 17 -34.61 8.46 2.52
C LYS A 17 -33.64 8.68 1.33
N ALA A 18 -34.15 9.12 0.19
CA ALA A 18 -33.34 9.42 -0.99
C ALA A 18 -32.35 10.58 -0.73
N GLY A 19 -32.76 11.58 0.04
CA GLY A 19 -31.92 12.70 0.44
C GLY A 19 -30.73 12.29 1.30
N LEU A 20 -30.92 11.36 2.26
CA LEU A 20 -29.83 10.83 3.10
C LEU A 20 -28.77 10.08 2.30
N CYS A 21 -29.08 9.61 1.10
CA CYS A 21 -28.14 8.94 0.20
C CYS A 21 -27.28 9.90 -0.62
N SER A 22 -27.39 11.23 -0.41
CA SER A 22 -26.61 12.28 -1.07
C SER A 22 -26.13 13.30 -0.04
N GLY A 23 -24.96 13.90 -0.26
CA GLY A 23 -24.46 14.99 0.58
C GLY A 23 -25.42 16.18 0.60
N ALA A 24 -25.48 16.86 1.75
CA ALA A 24 -26.21 18.13 1.89
C ALA A 24 -25.49 19.25 1.12
N ASP A 25 -24.18 19.21 1.14
CA ASP A 25 -23.28 20.15 0.48
C ASP A 25 -21.98 19.41 0.07
N PHE A 26 -20.87 20.16 0.03
CA PHE A 26 -19.58 19.60 -0.40
C PHE A 26 -18.95 18.65 0.65
N TRP A 27 -19.19 18.88 1.97
CA TRP A 27 -18.55 18.17 3.04
C TRP A 27 -19.50 17.47 4.03
N ASN A 28 -20.78 17.83 4.00
CA ASN A 28 -21.70 17.39 5.05
C ASN A 28 -22.72 16.36 4.56
N THR A 29 -23.02 15.40 5.42
CA THR A 29 -24.15 14.49 5.20
C THR A 29 -25.47 15.24 5.40
N MET A 30 -26.55 14.75 4.77
CA MET A 30 -27.89 15.30 4.96
C MET A 30 -28.41 15.06 6.38
N GLY A 31 -28.93 16.08 7.02
CA GLY A 31 -29.66 15.98 8.29
C GLY A 31 -31.17 16.02 8.09
N ILE A 32 -31.95 15.48 9.06
CA ILE A 32 -33.42 15.57 9.08
C ILE A 32 -33.84 16.04 10.49
N GLU A 33 -34.02 17.34 10.63
CA GLU A 33 -34.28 18.00 11.93
C GLU A 33 -35.52 17.42 12.65
N ARG A 34 -36.63 17.23 11.92
CA ARG A 34 -37.88 16.71 12.52
C ARG A 34 -37.74 15.29 13.12
N LEU A 35 -36.74 14.54 12.71
CA LEU A 35 -36.42 13.18 13.19
C LEU A 35 -35.20 13.16 14.10
N GLY A 36 -34.62 14.32 14.40
CA GLY A 36 -33.41 14.41 15.21
C GLY A 36 -32.18 13.76 14.59
N ILE A 37 -32.09 13.70 13.27
CA ILE A 37 -30.94 13.18 12.53
C ILE A 37 -30.01 14.37 12.23
N PRO A 38 -28.81 14.40 12.82
CA PRO A 38 -27.86 15.48 12.58
C PRO A 38 -27.15 15.33 11.22
N SER A 39 -26.68 16.45 10.71
CA SER A 39 -25.66 16.51 9.67
C SER A 39 -24.29 16.25 10.29
N VAL A 40 -23.41 15.52 9.60
CA VAL A 40 -22.05 15.18 10.04
C VAL A 40 -21.06 15.62 8.98
N MET A 41 -20.03 16.34 9.42
CA MET A 41 -18.97 16.81 8.53
C MET A 41 -17.95 15.70 8.27
N MET A 42 -17.58 15.54 7.00
CA MET A 42 -16.44 14.77 6.52
C MET A 42 -15.36 15.75 6.09
N THR A 43 -14.10 15.37 6.16
CA THR A 43 -13.03 16.20 5.60
C THR A 43 -11.84 15.37 5.16
N ASP A 44 -11.11 15.87 4.17
CA ASP A 44 -9.81 15.33 3.79
C ASP A 44 -8.80 15.47 4.92
N GLY A 45 -7.70 14.74 4.78
CA GLY A 45 -6.56 14.87 5.65
C GLY A 45 -6.01 13.56 6.19
N PRO A 46 -5.44 12.67 5.33
CA PRO A 46 -4.86 11.40 5.81
C PRO A 46 -3.62 11.60 6.70
N HIS A 47 -2.96 12.78 6.63
CA HIS A 47 -1.79 13.12 7.46
C HIS A 47 -1.90 14.50 8.15
N GLY A 48 -3.12 15.00 8.32
CA GLY A 48 -3.46 16.27 8.97
C GLY A 48 -4.88 16.66 8.62
N LEU A 49 -5.49 17.56 9.37
CA LEU A 49 -6.88 17.96 9.16
C LEU A 49 -6.98 19.01 8.04
N ARG A 50 -7.72 18.73 6.97
CA ARG A 50 -8.01 19.70 5.91
C ARG A 50 -9.47 20.14 5.94
N LYS A 51 -9.90 20.80 7.02
CA LYS A 51 -11.25 21.32 7.14
C LYS A 51 -11.39 22.68 6.45
N GLN A 52 -12.32 22.83 5.50
CA GLN A 52 -12.65 24.08 4.83
C GLN A 52 -13.93 24.67 5.43
N GLU A 53 -13.88 25.97 5.81
CA GLU A 53 -15.01 26.68 6.43
C GLU A 53 -15.77 27.60 5.46
N GLY A 54 -15.22 27.82 4.27
CA GLY A 54 -15.77 28.72 3.25
C GLY A 54 -16.07 28.03 1.94
N ALA A 55 -15.59 28.61 0.84
CA ALA A 55 -15.65 27.95 -0.47
C ALA A 55 -14.89 26.62 -0.43
N ALA A 56 -15.54 25.56 -0.88
CA ALA A 56 -15.04 24.20 -0.78
C ALA A 56 -14.50 23.72 -2.15
N ASP A 57 -13.45 22.93 -2.12
CA ASP A 57 -12.89 22.22 -3.28
C ASP A 57 -12.11 20.97 -2.82
N HIS A 58 -11.88 20.06 -3.76
CA HIS A 58 -11.08 18.85 -3.54
C HIS A 58 -9.66 18.94 -4.13
N LEU A 59 -9.22 20.11 -4.60
CA LEU A 59 -7.96 20.32 -5.30
C LEU A 59 -6.93 21.11 -4.47
N GLY A 60 -7.31 21.62 -3.30
CA GLY A 60 -6.42 22.44 -2.46
C GLY A 60 -6.36 23.91 -2.85
N LEU A 61 -7.33 24.41 -3.63
CA LEU A 61 -7.38 25.80 -4.08
C LEU A 61 -7.88 26.78 -3.01
N ASN A 62 -8.82 26.33 -2.16
CA ASN A 62 -9.38 27.13 -1.09
C ASN A 62 -8.72 26.81 0.25
N LYS A 63 -8.60 27.82 1.10
CA LYS A 63 -7.98 27.67 2.42
C LYS A 63 -8.77 26.73 3.32
N SER A 64 -8.05 25.89 4.05
CA SER A 64 -8.56 25.13 5.19
C SER A 64 -8.16 25.78 6.51
N VAL A 65 -8.72 25.29 7.61
CA VAL A 65 -8.26 25.67 8.95
C VAL A 65 -6.78 25.35 9.11
N ASN A 66 -6.14 26.05 10.02
CA ASN A 66 -4.74 25.81 10.34
C ASN A 66 -4.64 24.54 11.20
N ALA A 67 -3.94 23.52 10.75
CA ALA A 67 -3.81 22.21 11.39
C ALA A 67 -2.35 21.74 11.42
N VAL A 68 -2.05 20.70 12.19
CA VAL A 68 -0.72 20.09 12.19
C VAL A 68 -0.55 19.19 10.95
N CYS A 69 0.54 19.38 10.23
CA CYS A 69 0.90 18.54 9.09
C CYS A 69 1.87 17.45 9.55
N PHE A 70 1.38 16.23 9.70
CA PHE A 70 2.19 15.05 10.00
C PHE A 70 2.91 14.55 8.74
N PRO A 71 3.91 13.65 8.89
CA PRO A 71 4.52 12.99 7.75
C PRO A 71 3.50 12.26 6.88
N ALA A 72 3.64 12.37 5.56
CA ALA A 72 2.77 11.69 4.60
C ALA A 72 2.94 10.16 4.66
N ALA A 73 2.02 9.41 4.03
CA ALA A 73 2.01 7.95 4.12
C ALA A 73 3.29 7.29 3.57
N CYS A 74 3.94 7.87 2.55
CA CYS A 74 5.24 7.41 2.04
C CYS A 74 6.33 7.43 3.12
N ALA A 75 6.32 8.44 4.01
CA ALA A 75 7.23 8.51 5.15
C ALA A 75 6.78 7.59 6.28
N THR A 76 5.52 7.70 6.73
CA THR A 76 5.05 6.93 7.90
C THR A 76 5.11 5.43 7.71
N ALA A 77 4.90 4.91 6.50
CA ALA A 77 5.06 3.49 6.20
C ALA A 77 6.50 3.00 6.38
N SER A 78 7.49 3.87 6.14
CA SER A 78 8.91 3.56 6.33
C SER A 78 9.29 3.38 7.80
N SER A 79 8.45 3.79 8.74
CA SER A 79 8.66 3.49 10.16
C SER A 79 8.57 2.00 10.49
N PHE A 80 7.78 1.21 9.76
CA PHE A 80 7.42 -0.17 10.10
C PHE A 80 6.95 -0.30 11.56
N ASP A 81 6.24 0.72 12.04
CA ASP A 81 5.83 0.85 13.44
C ASP A 81 4.33 1.05 13.56
N VAL A 82 3.62 -0.03 13.91
CA VAL A 82 2.15 0.00 14.05
C VAL A 82 1.70 0.81 15.27
N GLU A 83 2.51 0.88 16.33
CA GLU A 83 2.19 1.64 17.54
C GLU A 83 2.31 3.14 17.25
N LEU A 84 3.33 3.55 16.52
CA LEU A 84 3.52 4.93 16.06
C LEU A 84 2.34 5.37 15.17
N MET A 85 1.90 4.52 14.23
CA MET A 85 0.73 4.81 13.39
C MET A 85 -0.56 4.94 14.18
N GLU A 86 -0.77 4.09 15.18
CA GLU A 86 -1.95 4.17 16.06
C GLU A 86 -1.91 5.45 16.91
N CYS A 87 -0.73 5.84 17.40
CA CYS A 87 -0.51 7.10 18.13
C CYS A 87 -0.83 8.32 17.24
N MET A 88 -0.31 8.38 16.01
CA MET A 88 -0.63 9.43 15.05
C MET A 88 -2.15 9.49 14.79
N GLY A 89 -2.80 8.34 14.59
CA GLY A 89 -4.25 8.27 14.43
C GLY A 89 -5.02 8.82 15.63
N GLN A 90 -4.55 8.59 16.87
CA GLN A 90 -5.16 9.15 18.07
C GLN A 90 -5.07 10.67 18.10
N ILE A 91 -3.94 11.25 17.74
CA ILE A 91 -3.74 12.70 17.68
C ILE A 91 -4.70 13.31 16.66
N LEU A 92 -4.73 12.77 15.44
CA LEU A 92 -5.67 13.20 14.39
C LEU A 92 -7.14 13.09 14.82
N GLY A 93 -7.48 12.05 15.57
CA GLY A 93 -8.82 11.87 16.13
C GLY A 93 -9.18 12.96 17.17
N ASP A 94 -8.23 13.38 18.01
CA ASP A 94 -8.42 14.48 18.95
C ASP A 94 -8.57 15.83 18.22
N GLU A 95 -7.78 16.11 17.17
CA GLU A 95 -7.96 17.30 16.32
C GLU A 95 -9.33 17.31 15.63
N CYS A 96 -9.80 16.18 15.10
CA CYS A 96 -11.14 16.04 14.52
C CYS A 96 -12.23 16.32 15.53
N GLN A 97 -12.10 15.84 16.78
CA GLN A 97 -13.05 16.16 17.86
C GLN A 97 -13.09 17.66 18.16
N ALA A 98 -11.93 18.31 18.26
CA ALA A 98 -11.84 19.74 18.52
C ALA A 98 -12.48 20.58 17.40
N GLU A 99 -12.26 20.18 16.15
CA GLU A 99 -12.77 20.86 14.97
C GLU A 99 -14.19 20.43 14.55
N ASN A 100 -14.87 19.60 15.34
CA ASN A 100 -16.22 19.11 15.04
C ASN A 100 -16.34 18.36 13.70
N VAL A 101 -15.33 17.56 13.36
CA VAL A 101 -15.30 16.67 12.19
C VAL A 101 -15.68 15.26 12.64
N GLY A 102 -16.64 14.66 11.98
CA GLY A 102 -17.13 13.31 12.33
C GLY A 102 -16.50 12.19 11.53
N MET A 103 -15.92 12.52 10.37
CA MET A 103 -15.32 11.54 9.46
C MET A 103 -14.05 12.10 8.83
N LEU A 104 -12.93 11.40 9.02
CA LEU A 104 -11.67 11.73 8.37
C LEU A 104 -11.48 10.85 7.13
N LEU A 105 -11.25 11.47 5.96
CA LEU A 105 -11.12 10.78 4.66
C LEU A 105 -9.70 10.23 4.49
N GLY A 106 -9.45 9.14 5.15
CA GLY A 106 -8.19 8.40 5.17
C GLY A 106 -8.32 7.13 6.02
N PRO A 107 -7.30 6.27 6.01
CA PRO A 107 -6.07 6.33 5.25
C PRO A 107 -6.25 5.94 3.77
N ALA A 108 -5.28 6.31 2.91
CA ALA A 108 -5.21 5.86 1.53
C ALA A 108 -4.29 4.62 1.46
N VAL A 109 -4.81 3.50 0.91
CA VAL A 109 -4.17 2.18 1.00
C VAL A 109 -3.92 1.51 -0.34
N ASN A 110 -3.97 2.26 -1.44
CA ASN A 110 -3.64 1.73 -2.75
C ASN A 110 -2.15 1.35 -2.81
N ILE A 111 -1.84 0.32 -3.58
CA ILE A 111 -0.46 -0.17 -3.72
C ILE A 111 0.34 0.76 -4.64
N LYS A 112 1.59 1.01 -4.30
CA LYS A 112 2.55 1.73 -5.14
C LYS A 112 2.98 0.83 -6.29
N ARG A 113 2.20 0.88 -7.39
CA ARG A 113 2.40 0.05 -8.58
C ARG A 113 3.49 0.58 -9.49
N SER A 114 3.45 1.89 -9.76
CA SER A 114 4.42 2.62 -10.57
C SER A 114 5.01 3.77 -9.77
N PRO A 115 6.33 4.03 -9.86
CA PRO A 115 6.93 5.20 -9.22
C PRO A 115 6.42 6.53 -9.79
N LEU A 116 5.75 6.50 -10.94
CA LEU A 116 5.22 7.68 -11.61
C LEU A 116 3.86 8.13 -11.08
N CYS A 117 3.12 7.30 -10.34
CA CYS A 117 1.79 7.69 -9.82
C CYS A 117 1.88 8.95 -8.96
N GLY A 118 1.13 9.99 -9.36
CA GLY A 118 1.17 11.30 -8.73
C GLY A 118 0.77 11.33 -7.25
N ARG A 119 0.01 10.30 -6.79
CA ARG A 119 -0.43 10.16 -5.39
C ARG A 119 0.37 9.15 -4.58
N ASN A 120 1.53 8.68 -5.06
CA ASN A 120 2.36 7.74 -4.29
C ASN A 120 2.75 8.28 -2.91
N PHE A 121 2.91 9.60 -2.76
CA PHE A 121 3.18 10.21 -1.46
C PHE A 121 2.09 9.94 -0.42
N GLU A 122 0.83 9.76 -0.87
CA GLU A 122 -0.34 9.50 -0.02
C GLU A 122 -0.54 8.01 0.24
N TYR A 123 0.14 7.13 -0.50
CA TYR A 123 0.07 5.67 -0.38
C TYR A 123 1.23 5.13 0.45
N MET A 124 0.99 4.02 1.15
CA MET A 124 1.94 3.49 2.13
C MET A 124 3.09 2.72 1.47
N SER A 125 2.80 1.65 0.72
CA SER A 125 3.80 0.69 0.29
C SER A 125 3.48 0.02 -1.03
N GLU A 126 4.49 -0.61 -1.65
CA GLU A 126 4.34 -1.61 -2.71
C GLU A 126 3.90 -2.99 -2.15
N ASP A 127 3.98 -3.17 -0.83
CA ASP A 127 3.64 -4.42 -0.15
C ASP A 127 2.26 -4.34 0.52
N PRO A 128 1.32 -5.24 0.19
CA PRO A 128 -0.03 -5.22 0.73
C PRO A 128 -0.10 -5.61 2.22
N TYR A 129 0.83 -6.43 2.73
CA TYR A 129 0.87 -6.81 4.13
C TYR A 129 1.25 -5.62 5.02
N LEU A 130 2.35 -4.93 4.67
CA LEU A 130 2.78 -3.72 5.37
C LEU A 130 1.68 -2.67 5.33
N THR A 131 1.13 -2.37 4.14
CA THR A 131 0.04 -1.42 3.97
C THR A 131 -1.17 -1.74 4.86
N GLY A 132 -1.60 -3.00 4.89
CA GLY A 132 -2.76 -3.43 5.68
C GLY A 132 -2.54 -3.28 7.19
N LYS A 133 -1.35 -3.61 7.70
CA LYS A 133 -1.01 -3.46 9.13
C LYS A 133 -0.95 -2.00 9.56
N MET A 134 -0.28 -1.15 8.78
CA MET A 134 -0.17 0.27 9.07
C MET A 134 -1.52 0.97 8.99
N ALA A 135 -2.33 0.68 7.96
CA ALA A 135 -3.67 1.21 7.80
C ALA A 135 -4.61 0.80 8.94
N SER A 136 -4.56 -0.46 9.37
CA SER A 136 -5.36 -0.96 10.48
C SER A 136 -5.04 -0.23 11.79
N ALA A 137 -3.77 0.05 12.05
CA ALA A 137 -3.34 0.80 13.22
C ALA A 137 -3.83 2.26 13.18
N TYR A 138 -3.66 2.94 12.04
CA TYR A 138 -4.19 4.29 11.82
C TYR A 138 -5.70 4.36 12.11
N ILE A 139 -6.48 3.44 11.51
CA ILE A 139 -7.95 3.39 11.68
C ILE A 139 -8.32 3.20 13.15
N ARG A 140 -7.67 2.26 13.86
CA ARG A 140 -7.91 2.06 15.30
C ARG A 140 -7.60 3.31 16.09
N GLY A 141 -6.49 3.99 15.81
CA GLY A 141 -6.09 5.23 16.45
C GLY A 141 -7.16 6.30 16.34
N VAL A 142 -7.56 6.67 15.13
CA VAL A 142 -8.59 7.68 14.86
C VAL A 142 -9.92 7.29 15.49
N GLN A 143 -10.37 6.05 15.28
CA GLN A 143 -11.67 5.58 15.76
C GLN A 143 -11.74 5.43 17.30
N SER A 144 -10.60 5.26 17.97
CA SER A 144 -10.53 5.25 19.44
C SER A 144 -10.99 6.56 20.08
N LYS A 145 -10.96 7.64 19.31
CA LYS A 145 -11.44 8.97 19.73
C LYS A 145 -12.91 9.24 19.39
N GLY A 146 -13.61 8.25 18.81
CA GLY A 146 -15.03 8.38 18.42
C GLY A 146 -15.23 9.05 17.06
N ILE A 147 -14.17 9.23 16.28
CA ILE A 147 -14.19 9.76 14.90
C ILE A 147 -14.24 8.59 13.93
N GLY A 148 -14.98 8.72 12.83
CA GLY A 148 -14.96 7.74 11.77
C GLY A 148 -13.79 7.94 10.82
N THR A 149 -13.37 6.85 10.15
CA THR A 149 -12.40 6.87 9.05
C THR A 149 -13.06 6.46 7.75
N SER A 150 -12.61 7.02 6.63
CA SER A 150 -12.99 6.59 5.29
C SER A 150 -11.77 6.06 4.56
N MET A 151 -11.59 4.75 4.61
CA MET A 151 -10.48 4.08 3.93
C MET A 151 -10.63 4.20 2.42
N LYS A 152 -9.56 4.60 1.69
CA LYS A 152 -9.62 4.97 0.27
C LYS A 152 -8.40 4.46 -0.51
N HIS A 153 -8.45 4.36 -1.84
CA HIS A 153 -9.59 4.45 -2.75
C HIS A 153 -9.92 3.04 -3.25
N PHE A 154 -11.10 2.52 -2.96
CA PHE A 154 -11.49 1.13 -3.19
C PHE A 154 -12.08 0.93 -4.59
N ALA A 155 -11.31 0.37 -5.58
CA ALA A 155 -9.97 -0.15 -5.50
C ALA A 155 -9.21 0.09 -6.81
N ALA A 156 -7.93 -0.33 -6.86
CA ALA A 156 -7.08 -0.26 -8.05
C ALA A 156 -6.96 1.14 -8.67
N ASN A 157 -6.90 2.18 -7.83
CA ASN A 157 -6.61 3.56 -8.22
C ASN A 157 -5.10 3.81 -8.07
N ASN A 158 -4.30 3.36 -9.05
CA ASN A 158 -2.84 3.37 -8.99
C ASN A 158 -2.20 4.33 -10.00
N GLN A 159 -2.97 5.28 -10.52
CA GLN A 159 -2.55 6.38 -11.41
C GLN A 159 -3.53 7.54 -11.35
N GLU A 160 -3.06 8.72 -11.77
CA GLU A 160 -3.87 9.93 -11.86
C GLU A 160 -4.36 10.21 -13.31
N THR A 161 -3.54 9.83 -14.29
CA THR A 161 -3.88 9.99 -15.72
C THR A 161 -5.17 9.25 -16.03
N ASP A 162 -6.15 10.00 -16.54
CA ASP A 162 -7.50 9.52 -16.92
C ASP A 162 -8.29 8.82 -15.79
N ARG A 163 -7.94 9.02 -14.51
CA ARG A 163 -8.50 8.31 -13.35
C ARG A 163 -10.02 8.28 -13.29
N MET A 164 -10.70 9.32 -13.85
CA MET A 164 -12.17 9.43 -13.82
C MET A 164 -12.89 8.48 -14.79
N GLN A 165 -12.19 7.83 -15.71
CA GLN A 165 -12.79 7.04 -16.79
C GLN A 165 -12.03 5.79 -17.20
N ILE A 166 -10.74 5.69 -16.85
CA ILE A 166 -9.89 4.56 -17.26
C ILE A 166 -10.37 3.25 -16.65
N SER A 167 -10.20 2.16 -17.37
CA SER A 167 -10.43 0.81 -16.86
C SER A 167 -9.12 0.15 -16.48
N SER A 168 -8.95 -0.17 -15.18
CA SER A 168 -7.86 -0.99 -14.67
C SER A 168 -8.16 -2.45 -14.99
N GLU A 169 -7.44 -3.01 -15.98
CA GLU A 169 -7.59 -4.41 -16.39
C GLU A 169 -6.64 -5.27 -15.57
N VAL A 170 -7.17 -5.98 -14.60
CA VAL A 170 -6.41 -6.74 -13.59
C VAL A 170 -6.94 -8.17 -13.50
N SER A 171 -6.03 -9.15 -13.45
CA SER A 171 -6.41 -10.55 -13.22
C SER A 171 -7.06 -10.73 -11.84
N GLU A 172 -7.94 -11.72 -11.69
CA GLU A 172 -8.57 -11.99 -10.40
C GLU A 172 -7.53 -12.32 -9.33
N ARG A 173 -6.48 -13.04 -9.68
CA ARG A 173 -5.39 -13.40 -8.79
C ARG A 173 -4.62 -12.17 -8.31
N ALA A 174 -4.13 -11.34 -9.22
CA ALA A 174 -3.43 -10.10 -8.85
C ALA A 174 -4.31 -9.16 -8.03
N PHE A 175 -5.60 -9.07 -8.38
CA PHE A 175 -6.55 -8.26 -7.64
C PHE A 175 -6.67 -8.71 -6.18
N ARG A 176 -6.76 -10.04 -5.96
CA ARG A 176 -6.90 -10.66 -4.63
C ARG A 176 -5.59 -10.71 -3.84
N GLU A 177 -4.44 -10.89 -4.51
CA GLU A 177 -3.15 -11.05 -3.81
C GLU A 177 -2.41 -9.72 -3.58
N ILE A 178 -2.65 -8.69 -4.41
CA ILE A 178 -1.90 -7.42 -4.37
C ILE A 178 -2.80 -6.22 -4.03
N TYR A 179 -3.90 -6.02 -4.76
CA TYR A 179 -4.65 -4.77 -4.69
C TYR A 179 -5.76 -4.73 -3.63
N LEU A 180 -6.25 -5.87 -3.18
CA LEU A 180 -7.29 -5.97 -2.16
C LEU A 180 -6.81 -6.29 -0.73
N PRO A 181 -5.67 -6.99 -0.48
CA PRO A 181 -5.37 -7.47 0.89
C PRO A 181 -5.23 -6.37 1.94
N ALA A 182 -4.73 -5.18 1.58
CA ALA A 182 -4.66 -4.06 2.51
C ALA A 182 -6.05 -3.60 2.98
N PHE A 183 -7.02 -3.57 2.06
CA PHE A 183 -8.42 -3.29 2.38
C PHE A 183 -9.05 -4.41 3.22
N GLU A 184 -8.80 -5.67 2.85
CA GLU A 184 -9.29 -6.85 3.58
C GLU A 184 -8.79 -6.83 5.04
N GLU A 185 -7.50 -6.63 5.25
CA GLU A 185 -6.89 -6.57 6.59
C GLU A 185 -7.52 -5.44 7.42
N ALA A 186 -7.65 -4.24 6.85
CA ALA A 186 -8.22 -3.10 7.55
C ALA A 186 -9.71 -3.30 7.88
N VAL A 187 -10.50 -3.88 6.98
CA VAL A 187 -11.91 -4.21 7.26
C VAL A 187 -12.01 -5.25 8.36
N LYS A 188 -11.28 -6.37 8.24
CA LYS A 188 -11.37 -7.49 9.21
C LYS A 188 -10.79 -7.14 10.59
N LYS A 189 -9.78 -6.26 10.67
CA LYS A 189 -9.05 -5.96 11.91
C LYS A 189 -9.37 -4.61 12.56
N ALA A 190 -9.92 -3.65 11.82
CA ALA A 190 -10.17 -2.31 12.33
C ALA A 190 -11.59 -1.79 12.04
N GLN A 191 -12.36 -2.40 11.14
CA GLN A 191 -13.73 -2.00 10.80
C GLN A 191 -13.86 -0.48 10.58
N PRO A 192 -13.29 0.08 9.50
CA PRO A 192 -13.45 1.50 9.19
C PRO A 192 -14.94 1.85 9.12
N LYS A 193 -15.32 3.05 9.56
CA LYS A 193 -16.73 3.47 9.54
C LYS A 193 -17.26 3.65 8.14
N THR A 194 -16.37 3.99 7.20
CA THR A 194 -16.70 4.08 5.78
C THR A 194 -15.54 3.59 4.91
N VAL A 195 -15.89 3.19 3.69
CA VAL A 195 -14.96 2.90 2.60
C VAL A 195 -15.32 3.79 1.43
N MET A 196 -14.33 4.49 0.86
CA MET A 196 -14.51 5.33 -0.31
C MET A 196 -14.21 4.53 -1.58
N CYS A 197 -15.20 4.37 -2.47
CA CYS A 197 -14.96 3.76 -3.77
C CYS A 197 -14.15 4.69 -4.68
N SER A 198 -13.31 4.12 -5.54
CA SER A 198 -12.46 4.88 -6.46
C SER A 198 -13.21 5.41 -7.67
N TYR A 199 -12.56 6.28 -8.44
CA TYR A 199 -13.09 6.85 -9.70
C TYR A 199 -13.12 5.85 -10.85
N ASN A 200 -12.06 5.05 -10.99
CA ASN A 200 -11.78 4.22 -12.16
C ASN A 200 -12.75 3.04 -12.30
N LYS A 201 -12.76 2.48 -13.48
CA LYS A 201 -13.35 1.16 -13.72
C LYS A 201 -12.37 0.07 -13.31
N ILE A 202 -12.93 -1.08 -12.96
CA ILE A 202 -12.19 -2.33 -12.75
C ILE A 202 -12.78 -3.34 -13.73
N ASN A 203 -11.96 -3.82 -14.68
CA ASN A 203 -12.39 -4.76 -15.71
C ASN A 203 -13.70 -4.31 -16.41
N GLY A 204 -13.74 -3.04 -16.82
CA GLY A 204 -14.85 -2.44 -17.54
C GLY A 204 -16.00 -1.88 -16.71
N VAL A 205 -16.04 -2.12 -15.38
CA VAL A 205 -17.14 -1.67 -14.49
C VAL A 205 -16.64 -0.58 -13.54
N PHE A 206 -17.32 0.57 -13.49
CA PHE A 206 -16.99 1.61 -12.52
C PHE A 206 -17.04 1.10 -11.09
N SER A 207 -16.05 1.46 -10.27
CA SER A 207 -15.98 1.02 -8.87
C SER A 207 -17.27 1.35 -8.11
N SER A 208 -17.87 2.51 -8.38
CA SER A 208 -19.14 2.96 -7.78
C SER A 208 -20.38 2.13 -8.18
N GLU A 209 -20.28 1.30 -9.21
CA GLU A 209 -21.36 0.46 -9.75
C GLU A 209 -21.03 -1.04 -9.70
N ASN A 210 -19.92 -1.41 -9.07
CA ASN A 210 -19.40 -2.78 -9.07
C ASN A 210 -19.94 -3.59 -7.91
N LYS A 211 -21.02 -4.34 -8.14
CA LYS A 211 -21.64 -5.20 -7.13
C LYS A 211 -20.66 -6.26 -6.57
N LYS A 212 -19.84 -6.89 -7.45
CA LYS A 212 -18.85 -7.89 -7.00
C LYS A 212 -17.88 -7.26 -5.98
N LEU A 213 -17.49 -6.00 -6.21
CA LEU A 213 -16.58 -5.27 -5.33
C LEU A 213 -17.28 -4.82 -4.04
N LEU A 214 -18.39 -4.04 -4.17
CA LEU A 214 -18.99 -3.31 -3.05
C LEU A 214 -19.92 -4.17 -2.18
N THR A 215 -20.46 -5.25 -2.71
CA THR A 215 -21.35 -6.15 -1.96
C THR A 215 -20.68 -7.50 -1.73
N ASP A 216 -20.40 -8.26 -2.81
CA ASP A 216 -20.03 -9.66 -2.69
C ASP A 216 -18.69 -9.81 -1.93
N ILE A 217 -17.66 -8.98 -2.26
CA ILE A 217 -16.34 -9.01 -1.61
C ILE A 217 -16.36 -8.21 -0.29
N LEU A 218 -16.70 -6.92 -0.37
CA LEU A 218 -16.55 -6.03 0.78
C LEU A 218 -17.46 -6.41 1.95
N ARG A 219 -18.71 -6.76 1.66
CA ARG A 219 -19.72 -7.01 2.70
C ARG A 219 -19.91 -8.50 3.01
N ASP A 220 -20.17 -9.29 1.97
CA ASP A 220 -20.56 -10.69 2.18
C ASP A 220 -19.35 -11.56 2.56
N GLU A 221 -18.18 -11.32 1.94
CA GLU A 221 -16.96 -12.07 2.24
C GLU A 221 -16.19 -11.48 3.45
N TRP A 222 -15.99 -10.14 3.52
CA TRP A 222 -15.16 -9.53 4.56
C TRP A 222 -15.94 -9.06 5.79
N GLY A 223 -17.26 -8.96 5.71
CA GLY A 223 -18.11 -8.56 6.81
C GLY A 223 -18.06 -7.07 7.14
N PHE A 224 -17.91 -6.20 6.13
CA PHE A 224 -17.92 -4.76 6.33
C PHE A 224 -19.27 -4.25 6.84
N GLU A 225 -19.28 -3.57 8.00
CA GLU A 225 -20.50 -3.11 8.68
C GLU A 225 -20.86 -1.64 8.42
N GLY A 226 -19.90 -0.85 7.90
CA GLY A 226 -20.08 0.57 7.64
C GLY A 226 -20.84 0.89 6.34
N TYR A 227 -20.73 2.12 5.87
CA TYR A 227 -21.28 2.50 4.57
C TYR A 227 -20.19 2.81 3.54
N VAL A 228 -20.52 2.63 2.25
CA VAL A 228 -19.65 2.99 1.13
C VAL A 228 -20.01 4.41 0.69
N VAL A 229 -19.01 5.29 0.64
CA VAL A 229 -19.11 6.64 0.08
C VAL A 229 -18.43 6.68 -1.28
N SER A 230 -18.94 7.47 -2.21
CA SER A 230 -18.24 7.75 -3.46
C SER A 230 -17.02 8.62 -3.21
N ASP A 231 -15.98 8.48 -4.02
CA ASP A 231 -15.04 9.58 -4.19
C ASP A 231 -15.78 10.80 -4.79
N TRP A 232 -15.21 12.01 -4.63
CA TRP A 232 -15.90 13.28 -4.93
C TRP A 232 -16.18 13.43 -6.41
N GLY A 233 -17.45 13.17 -6.79
CA GLY A 233 -17.90 13.17 -8.16
C GLY A 233 -17.75 11.84 -8.91
N ALA A 234 -17.46 10.74 -8.24
CA ALA A 234 -17.29 9.41 -8.84
C ALA A 234 -18.59 8.68 -9.22
N VAL A 235 -19.75 9.29 -9.00
CA VAL A 235 -21.04 8.67 -9.33
C VAL A 235 -21.42 8.89 -10.79
N ASN A 236 -21.55 7.81 -11.55
CA ASN A 236 -22.04 7.84 -12.93
C ASN A 236 -23.54 7.52 -13.01
N ASP A 237 -23.97 6.37 -12.48
CA ASP A 237 -25.36 5.96 -12.40
C ASP A 237 -25.72 5.69 -10.93
N ARG A 238 -26.52 6.59 -10.36
CA ARG A 238 -26.84 6.53 -8.92
C ARG A 238 -27.68 5.31 -8.56
N VAL A 239 -28.60 4.91 -9.43
CA VAL A 239 -29.50 3.76 -9.20
C VAL A 239 -28.72 2.45 -9.27
N LYS A 240 -27.85 2.30 -10.28
CA LYS A 240 -26.94 1.16 -10.34
C LYS A 240 -25.98 1.13 -9.12
N GLY A 241 -25.48 2.30 -8.71
CA GLY A 241 -24.64 2.40 -7.54
C GLY A 241 -25.33 1.88 -6.27
N LEU A 242 -26.58 2.28 -6.00
CA LEU A 242 -27.36 1.77 -4.87
C LEU A 242 -27.54 0.24 -4.93
N LYS A 243 -27.89 -0.28 -6.10
CA LYS A 243 -28.01 -1.73 -6.33
C LYS A 243 -26.69 -2.47 -6.11
N ALA A 244 -25.57 -1.82 -6.42
CA ALA A 244 -24.23 -2.38 -6.24
C ALA A 244 -23.72 -2.30 -4.80
N GLY A 245 -24.30 -1.43 -3.94
CA GLY A 245 -23.87 -1.24 -2.56
C GLY A 245 -23.21 0.09 -2.24
N LEU A 246 -23.22 1.06 -3.17
CA LEU A 246 -22.81 2.43 -2.92
C LEU A 246 -23.89 3.16 -2.12
N ASP A 247 -23.60 3.50 -0.87
CA ASP A 247 -24.60 4.06 0.04
C ASP A 247 -24.72 5.60 -0.10
N LEU A 248 -23.60 6.34 -0.02
CA LEU A 248 -23.59 7.80 0.01
C LEU A 248 -22.87 8.40 -1.21
N GLU A 249 -23.54 9.30 -1.91
CA GLU A 249 -22.94 10.13 -2.95
C GLU A 249 -22.30 11.38 -2.33
N MET A 250 -21.05 11.68 -2.64
CA MET A 250 -20.40 12.93 -2.31
C MET A 250 -19.70 13.57 -3.53
N PRO A 251 -19.67 14.91 -3.63
CA PRO A 251 -20.56 15.85 -2.92
C PRO A 251 -22.01 15.69 -3.37
N GLY A 252 -22.92 16.35 -2.68
CA GLY A 252 -24.32 16.36 -3.09
C GLY A 252 -24.53 16.93 -4.50
N SER A 253 -25.36 16.27 -5.32
CA SER A 253 -25.64 16.63 -6.72
C SER A 253 -26.76 17.70 -6.91
N GLY A 254 -27.03 18.51 -5.85
CA GLY A 254 -28.10 19.51 -5.90
C GLY A 254 -29.50 18.90 -6.13
N GLY A 255 -29.71 17.70 -5.64
CA GLY A 255 -30.97 16.96 -5.76
C GLY A 255 -31.17 16.24 -7.10
N TYR A 256 -30.20 16.33 -8.03
CA TYR A 256 -30.32 15.65 -9.33
C TYR A 256 -30.42 14.13 -9.17
N ASN A 257 -29.49 13.51 -8.47
CA ASN A 257 -29.50 12.07 -8.25
C ASN A 257 -30.58 11.64 -7.22
N THR A 258 -30.92 12.49 -6.25
CA THR A 258 -32.05 12.25 -5.35
C THR A 258 -33.36 12.04 -6.12
N ARG A 259 -33.65 12.89 -7.11
CA ARG A 259 -34.83 12.73 -7.96
C ARG A 259 -34.81 11.43 -8.77
N LYS A 260 -33.64 11.00 -9.25
CA LYS A 260 -33.50 9.71 -9.95
C LYS A 260 -33.82 8.53 -9.05
N ILE A 261 -33.37 8.57 -7.80
CA ILE A 261 -33.68 7.53 -6.80
C ILE A 261 -35.19 7.44 -6.59
N ILE A 262 -35.85 8.58 -6.34
CA ILE A 262 -37.29 8.65 -6.13
C ILE A 262 -38.04 8.06 -7.33
N GLN A 263 -37.72 8.50 -8.55
CA GLN A 263 -38.31 7.99 -9.78
C GLN A 263 -38.12 6.49 -9.95
N ALA A 264 -36.92 5.97 -9.63
CA ALA A 264 -36.61 4.55 -9.75
C ALA A 264 -37.43 3.70 -8.76
N VAL A 265 -37.68 4.20 -7.56
CA VAL A 265 -38.55 3.54 -6.58
C VAL A 265 -40.01 3.58 -7.03
N GLU A 266 -40.52 4.75 -7.44
CA GLU A 266 -41.90 4.93 -7.91
C GLU A 266 -42.22 4.07 -9.16
N ASN A 267 -41.23 3.88 -10.03
CA ASN A 267 -41.35 3.05 -11.23
C ASN A 267 -41.11 1.56 -10.97
N GLY A 268 -40.76 1.15 -9.77
CA GLY A 268 -40.42 -0.24 -9.43
C GLY A 268 -39.08 -0.72 -9.99
N GLU A 269 -38.22 0.19 -10.42
CA GLU A 269 -36.84 -0.11 -10.87
C GLU A 269 -35.90 -0.36 -9.69
N LEU A 270 -36.09 0.34 -8.56
CA LEU A 270 -35.33 0.19 -7.32
C LEU A 270 -36.27 -0.24 -6.20
N GLU A 271 -35.97 -1.36 -5.54
CA GLU A 271 -36.71 -1.82 -4.38
C GLU A 271 -36.46 -0.88 -3.18
N GLU A 272 -37.52 -0.42 -2.51
CA GLU A 272 -37.41 0.50 -1.37
C GLU A 272 -36.61 -0.12 -0.21
N GLU A 273 -36.60 -1.44 -0.07
CA GLU A 273 -35.79 -2.16 0.93
C GLU A 273 -34.29 -1.97 0.73
N ILE A 274 -33.83 -1.77 -0.52
CA ILE A 274 -32.41 -1.44 -0.79
C ILE A 274 -32.11 -0.05 -0.21
N LEU A 275 -33.01 0.91 -0.43
CA LEU A 275 -32.89 2.27 0.09
C LEU A 275 -32.92 2.26 1.63
N ASP A 276 -33.84 1.51 2.26
CA ASP A 276 -33.94 1.38 3.70
C ASP A 276 -32.66 0.82 4.33
N ARG A 277 -32.05 -0.21 3.74
CA ARG A 277 -30.76 -0.76 4.19
C ARG A 277 -29.62 0.24 4.05
N THR A 278 -29.59 0.99 2.97
CA THR A 278 -28.61 2.05 2.74
C THR A 278 -28.72 3.14 3.83
N VAL A 279 -29.93 3.62 4.08
CA VAL A 279 -30.21 4.60 5.12
C VAL A 279 -29.84 4.07 6.51
N GLU A 280 -30.14 2.80 6.81
CA GLU A 280 -29.76 2.19 8.09
C GLU A 280 -28.25 2.23 8.32
N ARG A 281 -27.43 1.92 7.29
CA ARG A 281 -25.98 1.96 7.38
C ARG A 281 -25.46 3.37 7.65
N ILE A 282 -25.97 4.35 6.91
CA ILE A 282 -25.60 5.76 7.08
C ILE A 282 -25.95 6.23 8.51
N LEU A 283 -27.15 5.94 8.98
CA LEU A 283 -27.61 6.34 10.33
C LEU A 283 -26.80 5.69 11.44
N LYS A 284 -26.41 4.43 11.31
CA LYS A 284 -25.53 3.76 12.28
C LYS A 284 -24.22 4.56 12.50
N VAL A 285 -23.61 5.01 11.41
CA VAL A 285 -22.35 5.75 11.47
C VAL A 285 -22.59 7.19 11.98
N VAL A 286 -23.60 7.90 11.47
CA VAL A 286 -23.98 9.25 11.92
C VAL A 286 -24.21 9.27 13.41
N PHE A 287 -25.01 8.36 13.93
CA PHE A 287 -25.29 8.29 15.37
C PHE A 287 -24.09 7.79 16.19
N SER A 288 -23.26 6.91 15.64
CA SER A 288 -22.02 6.49 16.29
C SER A 288 -21.13 7.70 16.61
N TYR A 289 -20.95 8.61 15.64
CA TYR A 289 -20.21 9.86 15.88
C TYR A 289 -20.92 10.74 16.92
N THR A 290 -22.20 11.01 16.72
CA THR A 290 -22.96 11.92 17.59
C THR A 290 -22.96 11.48 19.06
N ASP A 291 -23.06 10.16 19.30
CA ASP A 291 -23.06 9.59 20.65
C ASP A 291 -21.67 9.61 21.30
N ASN A 292 -20.60 9.67 20.49
CA ASN A 292 -19.20 9.74 20.94
C ASN A 292 -18.58 11.14 20.83
N ARG A 293 -19.36 12.15 20.45
CA ARG A 293 -18.89 13.54 20.32
C ARG A 293 -18.42 14.08 21.66
N LYS A 294 -17.22 14.63 21.70
CA LYS A 294 -16.57 15.24 22.87
C LYS A 294 -16.38 16.74 22.60
N ALA A 295 -17.44 17.51 22.83
CA ALA A 295 -17.49 18.95 22.50
C ALA A 295 -16.42 19.79 23.20
N GLU A 296 -15.93 19.35 24.37
CA GLU A 296 -14.91 20.04 25.17
C GLU A 296 -13.46 19.68 24.78
N THR A 297 -13.26 18.88 23.73
CA THR A 297 -11.91 18.50 23.30
C THR A 297 -11.16 19.70 22.77
N VAL A 298 -9.95 19.88 23.25
CA VAL A 298 -8.97 20.88 22.79
C VAL A 298 -7.69 20.12 22.45
N PHE A 299 -7.02 20.49 21.37
CA PHE A 299 -5.70 19.94 21.04
C PHE A 299 -4.60 20.99 21.23
N ASP A 300 -3.41 20.51 21.55
CA ASP A 300 -2.23 21.32 21.82
C ASP A 300 -1.30 21.27 20.60
N ARG A 301 -1.31 22.33 19.82
CA ARG A 301 -0.55 22.42 18.56
C ARG A 301 0.96 22.29 18.75
N GLU A 302 1.52 22.83 19.83
CA GLU A 302 2.96 22.72 20.11
C GLU A 302 3.35 21.28 20.42
N LYS A 303 2.50 20.60 21.21
CA LYS A 303 2.67 19.18 21.51
C LYS A 303 2.54 18.32 20.24
N ASP A 304 1.54 18.60 19.40
CA ASP A 304 1.26 17.82 18.21
C ASP A 304 2.30 18.09 17.11
N HIS A 305 2.79 19.36 16.99
CA HIS A 305 3.95 19.68 16.17
C HIS A 305 5.20 18.87 16.58
N LYS A 306 5.47 18.83 17.90
CA LYS A 306 6.58 18.02 18.41
C LYS A 306 6.39 16.54 18.07
N ALA A 307 5.17 16.02 18.17
CA ALA A 307 4.86 14.64 17.79
C ALA A 307 5.11 14.41 16.29
N ALA A 308 4.75 15.36 15.41
CA ALA A 308 5.04 15.27 13.98
C ALA A 308 6.56 15.16 13.71
N ALA A 309 7.38 15.97 14.39
CA ALA A 309 8.84 15.90 14.29
C ALA A 309 9.42 14.59 14.86
N ASP A 310 8.85 14.08 15.97
CA ASP A 310 9.26 12.83 16.58
C ASP A 310 8.92 11.64 15.66
N ILE A 311 7.72 11.65 15.05
CA ILE A 311 7.27 10.63 14.07
C ILE A 311 8.20 10.63 12.86
N GLU A 312 8.49 11.80 12.27
CA GLU A 312 9.38 11.87 11.12
C GLU A 312 10.79 11.36 11.41
N THR A 313 11.29 11.60 12.62
CA THR A 313 12.59 11.08 13.05
C THR A 313 12.65 9.55 13.00
N GLU A 314 11.55 8.86 13.27
CA GLU A 314 11.42 7.39 13.22
C GLU A 314 11.12 6.86 11.80
N CYS A 315 10.68 7.75 10.88
CA CYS A 315 10.33 7.40 9.51
C CYS A 315 11.51 7.51 8.54
N ALA A 316 12.41 8.46 8.78
CA ALA A 316 13.54 8.77 7.89
C ALA A 316 14.44 7.55 7.66
N VAL A 317 14.85 7.35 6.40
CA VAL A 317 15.64 6.17 5.99
C VAL A 317 17.06 6.60 5.61
N LEU A 318 18.04 6.07 6.30
CA LEU A 318 19.45 6.24 5.93
C LEU A 318 19.78 5.22 4.82
N LEU A 319 19.86 5.69 3.58
CA LEU A 319 20.09 4.85 2.40
C LEU A 319 21.56 4.46 2.23
N GLU A 320 22.46 5.44 2.46
CA GLU A 320 23.91 5.24 2.34
C GLU A 320 24.62 5.99 3.47
N ASN A 321 25.68 5.38 4.04
CA ASN A 321 26.57 6.09 4.95
C ASN A 321 27.98 5.47 4.95
N ARG A 322 28.92 6.15 4.36
CA ARG A 322 30.34 5.76 4.32
C ARG A 322 31.13 6.40 5.47
N GLY A 323 30.47 6.60 6.61
CA GLY A 323 31.08 7.10 7.85
C GLY A 323 31.14 8.62 7.99
N VAL A 324 30.44 9.38 7.16
CA VAL A 324 30.35 10.85 7.27
C VAL A 324 29.29 11.25 8.30
N LEU A 325 28.21 10.50 8.40
CA LEU A 325 27.16 10.72 9.41
C LEU A 325 27.39 9.84 10.65
N PRO A 326 27.01 10.30 11.85
CA PRO A 326 26.50 11.63 12.15
C PRO A 326 27.60 12.71 12.16
N LEU A 327 27.19 13.97 11.81
CA LEU A 327 28.06 15.14 11.79
C LEU A 327 28.59 15.46 13.20
N LYS A 328 29.82 16.05 13.25
CA LYS A 328 30.42 16.51 14.50
C LYS A 328 30.17 18.01 14.68
N LYS A 329 30.03 18.46 15.95
CA LYS A 329 29.70 19.84 16.27
C LYS A 329 30.76 20.86 15.78
N GLU A 330 32.02 20.41 15.70
CA GLU A 330 33.15 21.24 15.36
C GLU A 330 33.39 21.41 13.86
N GLN A 331 32.67 20.63 13.03
CA GLN A 331 32.81 20.68 11.58
C GLN A 331 32.19 21.96 11.00
N LYS A 332 32.87 22.54 10.02
CA LYS A 332 32.29 23.57 9.17
C LYS A 332 31.39 22.91 8.14
N VAL A 333 30.09 23.07 8.32
CA VAL A 333 29.07 22.46 7.48
C VAL A 333 28.48 23.50 6.53
N VAL A 334 28.31 23.15 5.27
CA VAL A 334 27.59 23.96 4.28
C VAL A 334 26.33 23.26 3.86
N TYR A 335 25.16 23.91 4.02
CA TYR A 335 23.89 23.50 3.47
C TYR A 335 23.70 24.09 2.09
N ILE A 336 23.46 23.25 1.08
CA ILE A 336 23.22 23.66 -0.31
C ILE A 336 21.81 23.16 -0.72
N GLY A 337 21.12 23.98 -1.50
CA GLY A 337 19.77 23.67 -2.00
C GLY A 337 18.68 24.44 -1.26
N GLU A 338 17.72 24.98 -2.01
CA GLU A 338 16.66 25.81 -1.41
C GLU A 338 15.75 24.99 -0.47
N PHE A 339 15.67 23.68 -0.61
CA PHE A 339 14.94 22.80 0.31
C PHE A 339 15.47 22.85 1.74
N ALA A 340 16.72 23.19 1.97
CA ALA A 340 17.27 23.45 3.31
C ALA A 340 16.54 24.58 4.05
N LYS A 341 15.96 25.54 3.30
CA LYS A 341 15.25 26.74 3.80
C LYS A 341 13.74 26.66 3.57
N LYS A 342 13.32 26.04 2.47
CA LYS A 342 11.93 25.85 2.09
C LYS A 342 11.73 24.37 1.82
N PRO A 343 11.57 23.53 2.86
CA PRO A 343 11.46 22.09 2.67
C PRO A 343 10.18 21.76 1.92
N ARG A 344 10.24 20.74 1.06
CA ARG A 344 9.04 20.07 0.60
C ARG A 344 8.64 19.06 1.68
N TYR A 345 7.51 19.26 2.33
CA TYR A 345 7.09 18.52 3.52
C TYR A 345 5.78 17.75 3.34
N GLN A 346 5.05 18.02 2.26
CA GLN A 346 3.78 17.36 1.92
C GLN A 346 3.54 17.35 0.41
N GLY A 347 2.54 16.59 -0.05
CA GLY A 347 2.10 16.58 -1.45
C GLY A 347 0.97 17.57 -1.74
N GLY A 348 0.63 17.69 -3.02
CA GLY A 348 -0.44 18.56 -3.49
C GLY A 348 -1.77 17.84 -3.66
N GLY A 349 -2.86 18.61 -3.74
CA GLY A 349 -4.22 18.10 -3.97
C GLY A 349 -5.09 18.04 -2.70
N SER A 350 -6.00 17.10 -2.64
CA SER A 350 -6.98 16.96 -1.56
C SER A 350 -6.35 16.70 -0.18
N SER A 351 -5.15 16.14 -0.12
CA SER A 351 -4.42 15.89 1.12
C SER A 351 -3.57 17.07 1.61
N HIS A 352 -3.58 18.21 0.92
CA HIS A 352 -2.76 19.38 1.28
C HIS A 352 -3.25 20.06 2.55
N ILE A 353 -2.43 20.05 3.60
CA ILE A 353 -2.72 20.63 4.92
C ILE A 353 -2.26 22.09 4.98
N ASN A 354 -3.12 22.96 5.50
CA ASN A 354 -2.74 24.34 5.77
C ASN A 354 -2.08 24.43 7.16
N THR A 355 -0.79 24.67 7.20
CA THR A 355 -0.01 24.88 8.42
C THR A 355 0.84 26.13 8.33
N ASP A 356 1.04 26.79 9.46
CA ASP A 356 1.93 27.95 9.62
C ASP A 356 3.20 27.62 10.43
N SER A 357 3.39 26.35 10.79
CA SER A 357 4.42 25.89 11.72
C SER A 357 5.53 25.08 11.05
N VAL A 358 5.70 25.19 9.74
CA VAL A 358 6.77 24.46 9.02
C VAL A 358 8.14 24.95 9.47
N VAL A 359 8.93 24.03 10.01
CA VAL A 359 10.30 24.31 10.45
C VAL A 359 11.31 23.73 9.47
N SER A 360 12.21 24.55 8.94
CA SER A 360 13.25 24.13 8.01
C SER A 360 14.52 23.63 8.71
N ALA A 361 15.32 22.83 8.01
CA ALA A 361 16.62 22.37 8.51
C ALA A 361 17.58 23.53 8.81
N LEU A 362 17.59 24.56 7.96
CA LEU A 362 18.42 25.75 8.18
C LEU A 362 17.98 26.54 9.42
N GLU A 363 16.67 26.74 9.59
CA GLU A 363 16.13 27.41 10.76
C GLU A 363 16.46 26.67 12.06
N THR A 364 16.29 25.35 12.06
CA THR A 364 16.64 24.49 13.20
C THR A 364 18.14 24.58 13.52
N ALA A 365 18.99 24.51 12.50
CA ALA A 365 20.43 24.61 12.70
C ALA A 365 20.83 25.97 13.31
N VAL A 366 20.26 27.08 12.83
CA VAL A 366 20.48 28.42 13.40
C VAL A 366 19.99 28.51 14.84
N ARG A 367 18.77 28.02 15.12
CA ARG A 367 18.16 28.01 16.46
C ARG A 367 19.00 27.21 17.46
N LYS A 368 19.60 26.09 17.03
CA LYS A 368 20.48 25.26 17.86
C LYS A 368 21.95 25.74 17.89
N GLY A 369 22.28 26.82 17.22
CA GLY A 369 23.65 27.36 17.19
C GLY A 369 24.65 26.47 16.47
N ARG A 370 24.22 25.73 15.44
CA ARG A 370 25.09 24.93 14.57
C ARG A 370 25.95 25.86 13.72
N ALA A 371 27.20 25.50 13.48
CA ALA A 371 28.11 26.22 12.57
C ALA A 371 27.81 25.86 11.10
N VAL A 372 26.67 26.31 10.59
CA VAL A 372 26.19 26.02 9.23
C VAL A 372 26.20 27.29 8.38
N GLU A 373 26.83 27.21 7.21
CA GLU A 373 26.75 28.18 6.12
C GLU A 373 25.67 27.71 5.13
N TYR A 374 24.93 28.64 4.52
CA TYR A 374 23.86 28.28 3.56
C TYR A 374 24.14 28.90 2.18
N VAL A 375 23.97 28.08 1.13
CA VAL A 375 24.00 28.50 -0.28
C VAL A 375 22.76 27.96 -0.98
N LYS A 376 22.09 28.82 -1.76
CA LYS A 376 20.83 28.44 -2.44
C LYS A 376 21.01 27.27 -3.42
N GLY A 377 22.04 27.32 -4.27
CA GLY A 377 22.34 26.31 -5.28
C GLY A 377 21.31 26.23 -6.41
N PHE A 378 20.10 25.84 -6.12
CA PHE A 378 19.02 25.69 -7.11
C PHE A 378 17.65 26.06 -6.51
N SER A 379 16.63 26.19 -7.37
CA SER A 379 15.26 26.47 -6.96
C SER A 379 14.55 25.22 -6.39
N SER A 380 13.78 25.38 -5.31
CA SER A 380 12.88 24.37 -4.76
C SER A 380 11.57 24.24 -5.54
N GLU A 381 11.25 25.19 -6.42
CA GLU A 381 9.98 25.27 -7.12
C GLU A 381 10.06 24.77 -8.58
N ARG A 382 11.27 24.85 -9.20
CA ARG A 382 11.48 24.57 -10.62
C ARG A 382 12.84 23.93 -10.89
N ASP A 383 13.01 23.32 -12.05
CA ASP A 383 14.28 22.83 -12.56
C ASP A 383 15.13 24.02 -13.08
N GLU A 384 15.56 24.90 -12.15
CA GLU A 384 16.29 26.14 -12.45
C GLU A 384 17.49 26.32 -11.52
N MET A 385 18.64 26.62 -12.14
CA MET A 385 19.91 26.98 -11.50
C MET A 385 20.71 27.86 -12.46
N THR A 386 21.28 28.94 -11.96
CA THR A 386 22.21 29.78 -12.77
C THR A 386 23.62 29.25 -12.67
N GLU A 387 24.51 29.63 -13.62
CA GLU A 387 25.93 29.29 -13.54
C GLU A 387 26.60 29.95 -12.31
N GLU A 388 26.08 31.09 -11.88
CA GLU A 388 26.58 31.77 -10.66
C GLU A 388 26.15 30.99 -9.39
N ASP A 389 24.94 30.46 -9.35
CA ASP A 389 24.49 29.60 -8.23
C ASP A 389 25.36 28.34 -8.11
N LEU A 390 25.67 27.68 -9.24
CA LEU A 390 26.57 26.53 -9.28
C LEU A 390 27.98 26.88 -8.80
N LYS A 391 28.52 27.99 -9.28
CA LYS A 391 29.86 28.47 -8.90
C LYS A 391 29.94 28.74 -7.40
N GLN A 392 28.97 29.48 -6.85
CA GLN A 392 28.91 29.79 -5.41
C GLN A 392 28.78 28.48 -4.57
N ALA A 393 27.98 27.51 -5.01
CA ALA A 393 27.88 26.23 -4.36
C ALA A 393 29.23 25.48 -4.34
N CYS A 394 29.92 25.44 -5.46
CA CYS A 394 31.24 24.82 -5.58
C CYS A 394 32.32 25.53 -4.72
N GLU A 395 32.33 26.86 -4.71
CA GLU A 395 33.27 27.65 -3.89
C GLU A 395 33.05 27.44 -2.39
N ALA A 396 31.78 27.41 -1.93
CA ALA A 396 31.43 27.12 -0.55
C ALA A 396 31.78 25.68 -0.16
N ALA A 397 31.51 24.72 -1.06
CA ALA A 397 31.82 23.30 -0.86
C ALA A 397 33.33 23.06 -0.70
N ALA A 398 34.17 23.72 -1.49
CA ALA A 398 35.63 23.60 -1.40
C ALA A 398 36.21 24.05 -0.05
N GLY A 399 35.51 24.95 0.65
CA GLY A 399 35.93 25.49 1.96
C GLY A 399 35.27 24.81 3.17
N ALA A 400 34.47 23.77 2.98
CA ALA A 400 33.73 23.07 4.02
C ALA A 400 34.44 21.79 4.48
N ASP A 401 34.17 21.36 5.73
CA ASP A 401 34.53 20.02 6.19
C ASP A 401 33.53 18.97 5.67
N VAL A 402 32.23 19.36 5.60
CA VAL A 402 31.15 18.54 5.09
C VAL A 402 30.14 19.44 4.36
N VAL A 403 29.60 18.92 3.25
CA VAL A 403 28.49 19.53 2.53
C VAL A 403 27.25 18.67 2.70
N VAL A 404 26.10 19.30 3.00
CA VAL A 404 24.79 18.68 3.01
C VAL A 404 23.93 19.32 1.92
N ILE A 405 23.58 18.54 0.90
CA ILE A 405 22.74 19.00 -0.22
C ILE A 405 21.30 18.54 0.03
N PHE A 406 20.37 19.49 0.13
CA PHE A 406 18.95 19.21 0.29
C PHE A 406 18.29 19.21 -1.09
N ALA A 407 18.04 18.03 -1.63
CA ALA A 407 17.48 17.80 -2.96
C ALA A 407 16.10 17.14 -2.87
N GLY A 408 15.38 17.07 -3.99
CA GLY A 408 14.07 16.44 -4.02
C GLY A 408 13.20 16.92 -5.18
N LEU A 409 11.94 16.53 -5.18
CA LEU A 409 10.99 16.90 -6.23
C LEU A 409 10.26 18.20 -5.87
N PRO A 410 10.22 19.22 -6.75
CA PRO A 410 9.30 20.35 -6.60
C PRO A 410 7.83 19.89 -6.61
N ASP A 411 6.92 20.67 -6.02
CA ASP A 411 5.48 20.37 -5.96
C ASP A 411 4.87 20.11 -7.35
N SER A 412 5.39 20.77 -8.38
CA SER A 412 4.94 20.60 -9.77
C SER A 412 5.33 19.26 -10.41
N PHE A 413 6.16 18.44 -9.76
CA PHE A 413 6.62 17.16 -10.30
C PHE A 413 5.72 15.98 -9.90
N GLU A 414 5.06 16.04 -8.74
CA GLU A 414 4.13 15.02 -8.29
C GLU A 414 3.01 15.64 -7.46
N SER A 415 1.76 15.32 -7.78
CA SER A 415 0.56 15.80 -7.10
C SER A 415 -0.63 14.93 -7.43
N GLU A 416 -1.68 15.02 -6.67
CA GLU A 416 -3.00 14.59 -7.12
C GLU A 416 -3.39 15.35 -8.41
N GLY A 417 -4.00 14.62 -9.36
CA GLY A 417 -4.51 15.15 -10.63
C GLY A 417 -3.61 14.89 -11.84
N TYR A 418 -2.34 14.55 -11.65
CA TYR A 418 -1.42 14.16 -12.73
C TYR A 418 -0.32 13.22 -12.23
N ASP A 419 0.20 12.40 -13.13
CA ASP A 419 1.32 11.50 -12.89
C ASP A 419 2.64 12.15 -13.28
N ARG A 420 3.74 11.69 -12.67
CA ARG A 420 5.11 12.04 -13.07
C ARG A 420 5.38 11.52 -14.48
N ILE A 421 6.25 12.24 -15.21
CA ILE A 421 6.69 11.84 -16.57
C ILE A 421 8.06 11.15 -16.56
N SER A 422 8.80 11.22 -15.46
CA SER A 422 10.14 10.68 -15.27
C SER A 422 10.38 10.36 -13.81
N MET A 423 11.28 9.43 -13.55
CA MET A 423 11.76 9.13 -12.20
C MET A 423 13.00 9.97 -11.83
N GLU A 424 13.54 10.77 -12.77
CA GLU A 424 14.68 11.64 -12.53
C GLU A 424 14.36 12.77 -11.55
N LEU A 425 15.36 13.18 -10.78
CA LEU A 425 15.38 14.49 -10.12
C LEU A 425 15.48 15.61 -11.16
N PRO A 426 15.13 16.87 -10.81
CA PRO A 426 15.44 18.04 -11.65
C PRO A 426 16.89 18.01 -12.10
N LYS A 427 17.13 18.26 -13.39
CA LYS A 427 18.46 18.14 -14.00
C LYS A 427 19.49 19.06 -13.35
N CYS A 428 19.05 20.25 -12.92
CA CYS A 428 19.90 21.19 -12.22
C CYS A 428 20.41 20.62 -10.89
N GLN A 429 19.62 19.85 -10.18
CA GLN A 429 20.00 19.20 -8.92
C GLN A 429 21.03 18.10 -9.16
N ASN A 430 20.81 17.20 -10.12
CA ASN A 430 21.79 16.17 -10.48
C ASN A 430 23.14 16.79 -10.88
N ARG A 431 23.12 17.83 -11.74
CA ARG A 431 24.32 18.55 -12.16
C ARG A 431 25.07 19.18 -10.98
N LEU A 432 24.35 19.78 -10.02
CA LEU A 432 24.98 20.38 -8.85
C LEU A 432 25.61 19.33 -7.94
N ILE A 433 24.89 18.23 -7.66
CA ILE A 433 25.39 17.14 -6.81
C ILE A 433 26.67 16.56 -7.41
N GLU A 434 26.70 16.27 -8.72
CA GLU A 434 27.88 15.78 -9.42
C GLU A 434 29.05 16.74 -9.33
N ALA A 435 28.84 18.03 -9.64
CA ALA A 435 29.90 19.07 -9.59
C ALA A 435 30.45 19.25 -8.18
N VAL A 436 29.61 19.20 -7.14
CA VAL A 436 30.07 19.32 -5.75
C VAL A 436 30.83 18.05 -5.33
N ALA A 437 30.39 16.86 -5.74
CA ALA A 437 31.06 15.61 -5.41
C ALA A 437 32.44 15.46 -6.06
N GLU A 438 32.71 16.14 -7.18
CA GLU A 438 34.05 16.18 -7.80
C GLU A 438 35.09 16.92 -6.95
N ILE A 439 34.66 17.92 -6.16
CA ILE A 439 35.56 18.82 -5.41
C ILE A 439 35.54 18.60 -3.90
N GLN A 440 34.44 18.01 -3.37
CA GLN A 440 34.29 17.74 -1.94
C GLN A 440 34.05 16.24 -1.72
N LYS A 441 34.84 15.64 -0.82
CA LYS A 441 34.76 14.21 -0.53
C LYS A 441 33.66 13.86 0.48
N ASN A 442 33.32 14.78 1.37
CA ASN A 442 32.34 14.54 2.42
C ASN A 442 30.99 15.18 2.01
N VAL A 443 30.27 14.53 1.11
CA VAL A 443 28.96 14.98 0.63
C VAL A 443 27.86 14.10 1.21
N VAL A 444 26.88 14.74 1.79
CA VAL A 444 25.60 14.14 2.26
C VAL A 444 24.49 14.70 1.39
N VAL A 445 23.60 13.85 0.91
CA VAL A 445 22.38 14.28 0.22
C VAL A 445 21.17 13.93 1.09
N VAL A 446 20.29 14.90 1.32
CA VAL A 446 19.00 14.74 2.01
C VAL A 446 17.93 14.87 0.95
N LEU A 447 17.10 13.83 0.81
CA LEU A 447 16.07 13.74 -0.22
C LEU A 447 14.68 14.08 0.33
N HIS A 448 13.91 14.85 -0.46
CA HIS A 448 12.53 15.25 -0.19
C HIS A 448 11.65 14.91 -1.40
N ASN A 449 11.12 13.70 -1.47
CA ASN A 449 10.29 13.18 -2.57
C ASN A 449 9.19 12.26 -2.04
N GLY A 450 8.09 12.14 -2.75
CA GLY A 450 6.96 11.29 -2.35
C GLY A 450 7.02 9.87 -2.90
N SER A 451 7.95 9.61 -3.82
CA SER A 451 8.13 8.32 -4.51
C SER A 451 9.57 8.17 -5.01
N PRO A 452 10.02 6.97 -5.43
CA PRO A 452 11.39 6.73 -5.84
C PRO A 452 11.92 7.70 -6.88
N VAL A 453 13.21 8.04 -6.75
CA VAL A 453 13.94 8.88 -7.70
C VAL A 453 15.23 8.20 -8.15
N GLU A 454 15.65 8.49 -9.38
CA GLU A 454 16.94 8.05 -9.90
C GLU A 454 18.08 8.86 -9.27
N THR A 455 19.13 8.17 -8.85
CA THR A 455 20.28 8.75 -8.14
C THR A 455 21.59 8.37 -8.81
N PRO A 456 21.88 8.86 -10.03
CA PRO A 456 23.07 8.45 -10.80
C PRO A 456 24.38 8.77 -10.08
N TRP A 457 24.37 9.77 -9.22
CA TRP A 457 25.50 10.27 -8.42
C TRP A 457 25.71 9.54 -7.09
N ALA A 458 24.87 8.56 -6.73
CA ALA A 458 24.88 7.98 -5.38
C ALA A 458 26.23 7.34 -4.99
N GLU A 459 27.00 6.80 -5.97
CA GLU A 459 28.33 6.27 -5.70
C GLU A 459 29.38 7.36 -5.43
N SER A 460 29.10 8.60 -5.81
CA SER A 460 30.01 9.73 -5.66
C SER A 460 29.85 10.51 -4.35
N VAL A 461 28.78 10.22 -3.58
CA VAL A 461 28.49 10.87 -2.30
C VAL A 461 28.71 9.92 -1.12
N ASN A 462 28.83 10.45 0.09
CA ASN A 462 29.19 9.65 1.27
C ASN A 462 28.03 9.22 2.12
N ALA A 463 26.91 9.94 2.07
CA ALA A 463 25.68 9.54 2.73
C ALA A 463 24.45 10.07 1.98
N ILE A 464 23.36 9.31 2.08
CA ILE A 464 22.07 9.69 1.52
C ILE A 464 21.02 9.41 2.60
N LEU A 465 20.26 10.44 2.95
CA LEU A 465 19.17 10.38 3.92
C LEU A 465 17.86 10.70 3.21
N GLU A 466 16.96 9.73 3.14
CA GLU A 466 15.62 9.89 2.59
C GLU A 466 14.66 10.37 3.69
N MET A 467 14.13 11.59 3.52
CA MET A 467 13.16 12.18 4.44
C MET A 467 11.74 12.14 3.87
N TYR A 468 11.55 11.66 2.66
CA TYR A 468 10.26 11.68 2.00
C TYR A 468 9.54 13.05 2.14
N LEU A 469 8.24 13.03 2.48
CA LEU A 469 7.44 14.22 2.79
C LEU A 469 7.08 14.19 4.27
N GLY A 470 8.01 14.64 5.08
CA GLY A 470 8.09 14.42 6.53
C GLY A 470 7.24 15.37 7.40
N GLY A 471 6.26 16.07 6.81
CA GLY A 471 5.40 16.98 7.57
C GLY A 471 6.09 18.25 8.05
N GLU A 472 5.39 19.04 8.91
CA GLU A 472 5.84 20.36 9.33
C GLU A 472 7.11 20.35 10.21
N GLY A 473 7.41 19.20 10.86
CA GLY A 473 8.58 19.00 11.71
C GLY A 473 9.83 18.48 11.01
N ILE A 474 9.81 18.36 9.66
CA ILE A 474 10.88 17.73 8.86
C ILE A 474 12.27 18.31 9.08
N GLY A 475 12.39 19.62 9.31
CA GLY A 475 13.69 20.26 9.55
C GLY A 475 14.27 19.93 10.92
N GLU A 476 13.42 19.76 11.95
CA GLU A 476 13.85 19.33 13.28
C GLU A 476 14.30 17.88 13.28
N ALA A 477 13.57 17.01 12.57
CA ALA A 477 13.94 15.61 12.37
C ALA A 477 15.28 15.51 11.60
N SER A 478 15.43 16.26 10.52
CA SER A 478 16.69 16.33 9.74
C SER A 478 17.89 16.72 10.61
N ASP A 479 17.79 17.77 11.45
CA ASP A 479 18.88 18.21 12.32
C ASP A 479 19.23 17.13 13.35
N ARG A 480 18.22 16.49 13.98
CA ARG A 480 18.45 15.40 14.96
C ARG A 480 19.21 14.24 14.35
N LEU A 481 18.84 13.85 13.15
CA LEU A 481 19.47 12.74 12.42
C LEU A 481 20.86 13.12 11.93
N LEU A 482 21.02 14.27 11.26
CA LEU A 482 22.31 14.72 10.74
C LEU A 482 23.37 14.85 11.84
N PHE A 483 23.02 15.39 13.02
CA PHE A 483 23.95 15.57 14.13
C PHE A 483 23.93 14.44 15.16
N GLY A 484 23.23 13.35 14.90
CA GLY A 484 23.24 12.15 15.73
C GLY A 484 22.58 12.31 17.11
N GLU A 485 21.64 13.26 17.25
CA GLU A 485 20.77 13.35 18.44
C GLU A 485 19.72 12.23 18.41
N ALA A 486 19.40 11.74 17.22
CA ALA A 486 18.62 10.53 16.99
C ALA A 486 19.38 9.57 16.06
N ASN A 487 18.95 8.32 16.03
CA ASN A 487 19.50 7.29 15.16
C ASN A 487 18.43 6.92 14.11
N PRO A 488 18.74 6.94 12.79
CA PRO A 488 17.79 6.52 11.77
C PRO A 488 17.25 5.11 12.05
N GLY A 489 15.94 4.95 12.03
CA GLY A 489 15.26 3.68 12.32
C GLY A 489 14.28 3.26 11.22
N GLY A 490 14.12 4.08 10.17
CA GLY A 490 13.23 3.80 9.05
C GLY A 490 13.79 2.75 8.08
N ARG A 491 12.88 2.13 7.34
CA ARG A 491 13.16 1.15 6.27
C ARG A 491 12.31 1.50 5.04
N LEU A 492 12.86 1.30 3.85
CA LEU A 492 12.11 1.56 2.62
C LEU A 492 10.85 0.70 2.53
N ALA A 493 9.71 1.34 2.42
CA ALA A 493 8.42 0.68 2.18
C ALA A 493 8.17 0.38 0.70
N GLU A 494 9.13 0.67 -0.15
CA GLU A 494 9.12 0.45 -1.59
C GLU A 494 10.54 0.29 -2.14
N THR A 495 10.67 -0.42 -3.25
CA THR A 495 11.95 -0.61 -3.93
C THR A 495 12.34 0.63 -4.73
N PHE A 496 13.60 1.04 -4.65
CA PHE A 496 14.19 2.06 -5.52
C PHE A 496 14.94 1.37 -6.67
N PRO A 497 14.41 1.31 -7.89
CA PRO A 497 15.14 0.78 -9.03
C PRO A 497 16.22 1.77 -9.49
N TYR A 498 17.19 1.29 -10.28
CA TYR A 498 18.22 2.16 -10.86
C TYR A 498 17.64 3.15 -11.85
N ARG A 499 16.62 2.75 -12.60
CA ARG A 499 15.98 3.55 -13.66
C ARG A 499 14.52 3.12 -13.84
N LEU A 500 13.75 4.01 -14.44
CA LEU A 500 12.32 3.80 -14.67
C LEU A 500 12.02 2.55 -15.52
N GLU A 501 12.84 2.28 -16.54
CA GLU A 501 12.67 1.15 -17.46
C GLU A 501 12.76 -0.21 -16.76
N ASP A 502 13.37 -0.28 -15.59
CA ASP A 502 13.46 -1.50 -14.79
C ASP A 502 12.16 -1.79 -14.01
N ASN A 503 11.21 -0.84 -13.96
CA ASN A 503 9.94 -1.03 -13.24
C ASN A 503 8.97 -1.94 -14.02
N PRO A 504 8.31 -2.92 -13.37
CA PRO A 504 7.44 -3.87 -14.05
C PRO A 504 6.24 -3.22 -14.77
N SER A 505 5.76 -2.06 -14.31
CA SER A 505 4.65 -1.36 -14.95
C SER A 505 5.04 -0.53 -16.18
N TYR A 506 6.34 -0.36 -16.46
CA TYR A 506 6.86 0.59 -17.45
C TYR A 506 6.19 0.52 -18.83
N LEU A 507 5.94 -0.68 -19.34
CA LEU A 507 5.34 -0.86 -20.66
C LEU A 507 3.81 -0.67 -20.69
N ASN A 508 3.16 -0.68 -19.53
CA ASN A 508 1.70 -0.64 -19.41
C ASN A 508 1.18 0.68 -18.80
N PHE A 509 2.03 1.41 -18.10
CA PHE A 509 1.66 2.67 -17.45
C PHE A 509 1.86 3.85 -18.41
N PRO A 510 0.94 4.83 -18.50
CA PRO A 510 -0.37 4.93 -17.84
C PRO A 510 -1.54 4.33 -18.63
N GLY A 511 -1.28 3.52 -19.68
CA GLY A 511 -2.27 2.93 -20.55
C GLY A 511 -2.55 3.75 -21.81
N ASP A 512 -3.69 3.48 -22.47
CA ASP A 512 -4.08 4.05 -23.77
C ASP A 512 -5.16 5.15 -23.66
N GLY A 513 -5.45 5.64 -22.47
CA GLY A 513 -6.50 6.63 -22.19
C GLY A 513 -7.90 6.02 -21.99
N ARG A 514 -8.07 4.72 -22.20
CA ARG A 514 -9.30 3.96 -21.95
C ARG A 514 -9.09 2.80 -21.02
N THR A 515 -7.98 2.08 -21.21
CA THR A 515 -7.58 0.91 -20.43
C THR A 515 -6.13 1.05 -19.97
N VAL A 516 -5.85 0.50 -18.82
CA VAL A 516 -4.50 0.25 -18.34
C VAL A 516 -4.38 -1.20 -17.93
N LEU A 517 -3.47 -1.93 -18.58
CA LEU A 517 -3.23 -3.34 -18.26
C LEU A 517 -2.30 -3.47 -17.05
N TYR A 518 -2.71 -4.23 -16.05
CA TYR A 518 -1.88 -4.65 -14.93
C TYR A 518 -1.13 -5.93 -15.29
N GLY A 519 -0.31 -5.81 -16.37
CA GLY A 519 0.32 -6.96 -17.03
C GLY A 519 1.44 -7.61 -16.23
N GLU A 520 1.96 -6.95 -15.22
CA GLU A 520 2.91 -7.49 -14.26
C GLU A 520 2.27 -8.49 -13.29
N ASP A 521 0.94 -8.56 -13.26
CA ASP A 521 0.15 -9.47 -12.43
C ASP A 521 0.53 -9.32 -10.93
N ILE A 522 0.86 -10.42 -10.25
CA ILE A 522 1.29 -10.42 -8.84
C ILE A 522 2.70 -9.86 -8.63
N PHE A 523 3.46 -9.62 -9.69
CA PHE A 523 4.85 -9.20 -9.63
C PHE A 523 5.00 -7.69 -9.54
N VAL A 524 4.60 -7.11 -8.42
CA VAL A 524 4.74 -5.68 -8.09
C VAL A 524 5.89 -5.50 -7.09
N GLY A 525 6.69 -4.44 -7.27
CA GLY A 525 7.78 -4.10 -6.37
C GLY A 525 8.84 -5.20 -6.26
N TYR A 526 9.33 -5.47 -5.04
CA TYR A 526 10.38 -6.49 -4.80
C TYR A 526 10.01 -7.88 -5.32
N ARG A 527 8.70 -8.23 -5.40
CA ARG A 527 8.26 -9.50 -5.98
C ARG A 527 8.73 -9.69 -7.42
N TYR A 528 8.72 -8.60 -8.18
CA TYR A 528 9.22 -8.59 -9.56
C TYR A 528 10.74 -8.62 -9.61
N TYR A 529 11.40 -7.72 -8.88
CA TYR A 529 12.86 -7.58 -8.97
C TYR A 529 13.57 -8.86 -8.53
N ASP A 530 13.08 -9.52 -7.49
CA ASP A 530 13.59 -10.81 -7.03
C ASP A 530 13.36 -11.91 -8.07
N ALA A 531 12.14 -12.02 -8.62
CA ALA A 531 11.79 -13.07 -9.60
C ALA A 531 12.57 -12.94 -10.91
N LYS A 532 12.76 -11.71 -11.39
CA LYS A 532 13.51 -11.41 -12.62
C LYS A 532 15.00 -11.24 -12.40
N LYS A 533 15.45 -11.22 -11.13
CA LYS A 533 16.84 -10.94 -10.72
C LYS A 533 17.36 -9.62 -11.31
N VAL A 534 16.50 -8.62 -11.34
CA VAL A 534 16.84 -7.25 -11.76
C VAL A 534 17.51 -6.55 -10.58
N PRO A 535 18.74 -6.03 -10.74
CA PRO A 535 19.38 -5.29 -9.67
C PRO A 535 18.62 -3.98 -9.38
N VAL A 536 18.56 -3.62 -8.12
CA VAL A 536 17.91 -2.39 -7.65
C VAL A 536 18.90 -1.50 -6.93
N ARG A 537 18.60 -0.22 -6.85
CA ARG A 537 19.44 0.72 -6.13
C ARG A 537 19.38 0.46 -4.62
N TRP A 538 18.16 0.35 -4.09
CA TRP A 538 17.89 -0.09 -2.73
C TRP A 538 16.64 -0.94 -2.72
N ALA A 539 16.73 -2.07 -2.03
CA ALA A 539 15.65 -3.04 -1.96
C ALA A 539 14.55 -2.60 -0.98
N PHE A 540 13.37 -3.18 -1.12
CA PHE A 540 12.32 -3.09 -0.12
C PHE A 540 12.85 -3.52 1.26
N GLY A 541 12.54 -2.74 2.28
CA GLY A 541 12.99 -2.99 3.65
C GLY A 541 14.40 -2.47 3.96
N HIS A 542 15.16 -1.95 2.97
CA HIS A 542 16.50 -1.41 3.18
C HIS A 542 16.48 -0.14 4.05
N GLY A 543 17.50 -0.01 4.91
CA GLY A 543 17.77 1.18 5.69
C GLY A 543 18.90 0.92 6.69
N LEU A 544 19.84 1.85 6.77
CA LEU A 544 21.01 1.78 7.63
C LEU A 544 20.75 2.43 8.99
N SER A 545 21.64 2.20 9.93
CA SER A 545 21.63 2.77 11.27
C SER A 545 23.02 3.29 11.64
N TYR A 546 23.12 4.18 12.64
CA TYR A 546 24.39 4.57 13.28
C TYR A 546 24.89 3.53 14.29
N THR A 547 24.22 2.39 14.40
CA THR A 547 24.62 1.25 15.20
C THR A 547 24.53 -0.04 14.39
N GLU A 548 24.95 -1.15 14.93
CA GLU A 548 24.95 -2.45 14.27
C GLU A 548 24.08 -3.44 15.04
N PHE A 549 23.38 -4.30 14.32
CA PHE A 549 22.53 -5.33 14.88
C PHE A 549 22.96 -6.71 14.40
N SER A 550 22.93 -7.69 15.28
CA SER A 550 23.13 -9.10 14.96
C SER A 550 21.87 -9.90 15.21
N TYR A 551 21.67 -10.91 14.38
CA TYR A 551 20.54 -11.84 14.46
C TYR A 551 21.07 -13.22 14.82
N SER A 552 20.35 -13.95 15.68
CA SER A 552 20.76 -15.29 16.11
C SER A 552 19.60 -16.10 16.66
N ASN A 553 19.78 -17.43 16.72
CA ASN A 553 18.85 -18.34 17.39
C ASN A 553 17.42 -18.33 16.81
N MET A 554 17.27 -18.27 15.49
CA MET A 554 15.96 -18.46 14.87
C MET A 554 15.39 -19.81 15.28
N LYS A 555 14.12 -19.83 15.67
CA LYS A 555 13.38 -21.04 16.05
C LYS A 555 11.97 -21.01 15.50
N LEU A 556 11.56 -22.12 14.95
CA LEU A 556 10.16 -22.41 14.65
C LEU A 556 9.57 -23.23 15.82
N SER A 557 8.32 -22.97 16.19
CA SER A 557 7.62 -23.77 17.21
C SER A 557 7.36 -25.22 16.76
N SER A 558 7.37 -25.46 15.44
CA SER A 558 7.27 -26.77 14.81
C SER A 558 7.97 -26.74 13.45
N ALA A 559 8.51 -27.86 13.00
CA ALA A 559 8.99 -28.07 11.62
C ALA A 559 7.84 -28.49 10.65
N GLU A 560 6.68 -28.81 11.21
CA GLU A 560 5.48 -29.24 10.46
C GLU A 560 4.30 -28.37 10.87
N MET A 561 3.41 -28.07 9.90
CA MET A 561 2.20 -27.29 10.08
C MET A 561 1.08 -27.82 9.20
N LYS A 562 -0.16 -27.65 9.60
CA LYS A 562 -1.35 -27.96 8.84
C LYS A 562 -2.41 -26.86 8.98
N ASP A 563 -3.51 -27.03 8.24
CA ASP A 563 -4.65 -26.12 8.34
C ASP A 563 -5.13 -25.98 9.79
N GLY A 564 -5.32 -24.74 10.22
CA GLY A 564 -5.76 -24.38 11.58
C GLY A 564 -4.64 -24.22 12.61
N ASP A 565 -3.42 -24.60 12.31
CA ASP A 565 -2.28 -24.40 13.19
C ASP A 565 -1.76 -22.95 13.17
N ILE A 566 -1.08 -22.54 14.23
CA ILE A 566 -0.34 -21.28 14.31
C ILE A 566 1.12 -21.61 14.54
N LEU A 567 1.98 -21.17 13.63
CA LEU A 567 3.43 -21.28 13.74
C LEU A 567 3.99 -20.04 14.42
N LYS A 568 4.76 -20.24 15.50
CA LYS A 568 5.54 -19.15 16.11
C LYS A 568 6.97 -19.19 15.58
N VAL A 569 7.41 -18.04 15.08
CA VAL A 569 8.78 -17.81 14.59
C VAL A 569 9.44 -16.84 15.56
N SER A 570 10.54 -17.22 16.18
CA SER A 570 11.28 -16.37 17.09
C SER A 570 12.72 -16.21 16.66
N ILE A 571 13.29 -15.02 16.91
CA ILE A 571 14.66 -14.64 16.59
C ILE A 571 15.21 -13.73 17.68
N ASP A 572 16.47 -13.90 18.08
CA ASP A 572 17.17 -12.99 18.95
C ASP A 572 17.84 -11.88 18.14
N VAL A 573 17.59 -10.62 18.52
CA VAL A 573 18.24 -9.44 17.96
C VAL A 573 19.04 -8.75 19.03
N GLU A 574 20.31 -8.43 18.75
CA GLU A 574 21.24 -7.78 19.67
C GLU A 574 21.85 -6.53 19.03
N ASN A 575 21.85 -5.41 19.72
CA ASN A 575 22.60 -4.23 19.33
C ASN A 575 24.07 -4.40 19.69
N THR A 576 24.91 -4.69 18.71
CA THR A 576 26.36 -4.91 18.86
C THR A 576 27.19 -3.64 18.76
N GLY A 577 26.56 -2.53 18.40
CA GLY A 577 27.21 -1.23 18.25
C GLY A 577 27.26 -0.42 19.54
N LYS A 578 27.53 0.88 19.40
CA LYS A 578 27.79 1.80 20.53
C LYS A 578 26.70 2.82 20.79
N ARG A 579 25.65 2.83 19.97
CA ARG A 579 24.51 3.75 20.08
C ARG A 579 23.22 2.97 20.24
N ALA A 580 22.28 3.52 20.99
CA ALA A 580 20.92 3.00 20.99
C ALA A 580 20.25 3.22 19.62
N GLY A 581 19.39 2.32 19.23
CA GLY A 581 18.67 2.42 17.96
C GLY A 581 17.58 1.39 17.80
N SER A 582 16.76 1.60 16.79
CA SER A 582 15.66 0.69 16.41
C SER A 582 16.09 -0.21 15.25
N GLU A 583 15.71 -1.48 15.31
CA GLU A 583 15.85 -2.46 14.23
C GLU A 583 14.46 -2.93 13.80
N VAL A 584 14.29 -3.16 12.50
CA VAL A 584 13.07 -3.74 11.93
C VAL A 584 13.37 -5.16 11.47
N VAL A 585 12.87 -6.13 12.22
CA VAL A 585 12.93 -7.55 11.87
C VAL A 585 11.84 -7.84 10.85
N GLN A 586 12.20 -8.35 9.67
CA GLN A 586 11.29 -8.64 8.58
C GLN A 586 11.22 -10.16 8.37
N LEU A 587 9.99 -10.71 8.36
CA LEU A 587 9.73 -12.13 8.15
C LEU A 587 9.12 -12.35 6.79
N TYR A 588 9.76 -13.18 5.98
CA TYR A 588 9.32 -13.56 4.65
C TYR A 588 9.01 -15.05 4.56
N VAL A 589 8.07 -15.40 3.69
CA VAL A 589 7.72 -16.78 3.35
C VAL A 589 8.00 -17.02 1.89
N SER A 590 8.69 -18.12 1.58
CA SER A 590 9.01 -18.60 0.24
C SER A 590 8.44 -20.01 0.04
N ASP A 591 7.70 -20.23 -1.05
CA ASP A 591 7.22 -21.55 -1.46
C ASP A 591 8.25 -22.19 -2.39
N LYS A 592 8.83 -23.32 -1.96
CA LYS A 592 9.89 -24.01 -2.73
C LYS A 592 9.36 -24.95 -3.79
N ASP A 593 8.13 -25.43 -3.61
CA ASP A 593 7.53 -26.50 -4.43
C ASP A 593 6.37 -25.99 -5.30
N SER A 594 6.22 -24.66 -5.43
CA SER A 594 5.08 -24.05 -6.12
C SER A 594 4.92 -24.53 -7.56
N THR A 595 3.75 -25.02 -7.87
CA THR A 595 3.34 -25.41 -9.23
C THR A 595 2.68 -24.27 -10.02
N VAL A 596 2.46 -23.12 -9.37
CA VAL A 596 1.93 -21.91 -9.97
C VAL A 596 2.96 -20.77 -9.87
N PRO A 597 2.92 -19.78 -10.76
CA PRO A 597 3.79 -18.61 -10.60
C PRO A 597 3.58 -17.94 -9.26
N ARG A 598 4.64 -17.76 -8.46
CA ARG A 598 4.63 -17.05 -7.19
C ARG A 598 5.84 -16.14 -7.06
N ALA A 599 5.73 -15.14 -6.20
CA ALA A 599 6.89 -14.36 -5.78
C ALA A 599 7.95 -15.27 -5.14
N VAL A 600 9.23 -14.94 -5.30
CA VAL A 600 10.34 -15.69 -4.66
C VAL A 600 10.17 -15.74 -3.16
N LYS A 601 9.69 -14.64 -2.58
CA LYS A 601 9.31 -14.52 -1.17
C LYS A 601 8.28 -13.39 -1.00
N GLU A 602 7.56 -13.41 0.10
CA GLU A 602 6.56 -12.40 0.45
C GLU A 602 6.69 -12.04 1.92
N LEU A 603 6.61 -10.75 2.24
CA LEU A 603 6.55 -10.27 3.63
C LEU A 603 5.26 -10.79 4.29
N LYS A 604 5.41 -11.47 5.41
CA LYS A 604 4.29 -12.01 6.22
C LYS A 604 4.41 -11.67 7.72
N GLY A 605 5.46 -10.91 8.09
CA GLY A 605 5.64 -10.42 9.43
C GLY A 605 6.70 -9.32 9.50
N PHE A 606 6.53 -8.40 10.43
CA PHE A 606 7.58 -7.45 10.81
C PHE A 606 7.42 -7.02 12.26
N ALA A 607 8.52 -6.60 12.87
CA ALA A 607 8.53 -6.03 14.22
C ALA A 607 9.66 -5.01 14.35
N LYS A 608 9.34 -3.81 14.85
CA LYS A 608 10.33 -2.80 15.21
C LYS A 608 10.71 -2.96 16.67
N VAL A 609 12.00 -3.01 16.96
CA VAL A 609 12.53 -3.17 18.33
C VAL A 609 13.60 -2.14 18.61
N PHE A 610 13.43 -1.40 19.70
CA PHE A 610 14.45 -0.49 20.20
C PHE A 610 15.39 -1.22 21.15
N LEU A 611 16.72 -1.05 20.96
CA LEU A 611 17.79 -1.72 21.70
C LEU A 611 18.88 -0.72 22.11
N ASN A 612 19.23 -0.75 23.39
CA ASN A 612 20.43 -0.08 23.89
C ASN A 612 21.71 -0.83 23.48
N PRO A 613 22.90 -0.21 23.51
CA PRO A 613 24.15 -0.90 23.24
C PRO A 613 24.32 -2.16 24.12
N GLY A 614 24.55 -3.31 23.49
CA GLY A 614 24.68 -4.60 24.16
C GLY A 614 23.36 -5.24 24.62
N GLU A 615 22.21 -4.58 24.36
CA GLU A 615 20.91 -5.15 24.69
C GLU A 615 20.50 -6.19 23.64
N LYS A 616 19.94 -7.29 24.13
CA LYS A 616 19.38 -8.38 23.31
C LYS A 616 17.90 -8.57 23.63
N LYS A 617 17.06 -8.70 22.59
CA LYS A 617 15.64 -9.05 22.72
C LYS A 617 15.28 -10.20 21.80
N THR A 618 14.36 -11.05 22.24
CA THR A 618 13.73 -12.06 21.39
C THR A 618 12.47 -11.48 20.78
N VAL A 619 12.41 -11.46 19.46
CA VAL A 619 11.24 -11.10 18.68
C VAL A 619 10.48 -12.37 18.32
N THR A 620 9.16 -12.37 18.48
CA THR A 620 8.29 -13.49 18.09
C THR A 620 7.17 -13.01 17.20
N MET A 621 6.98 -13.66 16.06
CA MET A 621 5.91 -13.42 15.09
C MET A 621 5.12 -14.71 14.88
N GLU A 622 3.86 -14.59 14.48
CA GLU A 622 2.97 -15.72 14.26
C GLU A 622 2.55 -15.78 12.79
N LEU A 623 2.54 -17.00 12.25
CA LEU A 623 2.04 -17.30 10.90
C LEU A 623 0.88 -18.30 10.99
N CYS A 624 -0.12 -18.11 10.16
CA CYS A 624 -1.24 -19.03 9.97
C CYS A 624 -1.27 -19.57 8.53
N ALA A 625 -2.14 -20.53 8.22
CA ALA A 625 -2.22 -21.12 6.88
C ALA A 625 -2.38 -20.07 5.76
N ARG A 626 -3.10 -18.97 6.01
CA ARG A 626 -3.31 -17.87 5.07
C ARG A 626 -2.01 -17.19 4.62
N ASP A 627 -0.96 -17.19 5.47
CA ASP A 627 0.32 -16.56 5.16
C ASP A 627 1.14 -17.34 4.13
N PHE A 628 0.77 -18.60 3.88
CA PHE A 628 1.36 -19.50 2.89
C PHE A 628 0.52 -19.62 1.61
N ALA A 629 -0.70 -19.09 1.62
CA ALA A 629 -1.70 -19.25 0.57
C ALA A 629 -1.41 -18.37 -0.66
N TYR A 630 -1.93 -18.83 -1.80
CA TYR A 630 -2.20 -18.01 -2.97
C TYR A 630 -3.70 -18.03 -3.27
N TYR A 631 -4.17 -17.11 -4.12
CA TYR A 631 -5.59 -17.09 -4.50
C TYR A 631 -5.83 -18.05 -5.69
N GLU A 632 -6.57 -19.12 -5.44
CA GLU A 632 -6.89 -20.13 -6.46
C GLU A 632 -8.22 -19.76 -7.17
N THR A 633 -8.11 -19.39 -8.43
CA THR A 633 -9.26 -18.93 -9.22
C THR A 633 -10.29 -20.02 -9.54
N LYS A 634 -9.92 -21.30 -9.46
CA LYS A 634 -10.85 -22.42 -9.70
C LYS A 634 -11.89 -22.56 -8.57
N ILE A 635 -11.49 -22.18 -7.35
CA ILE A 635 -12.37 -22.23 -6.18
C ILE A 635 -12.81 -20.83 -5.72
N HIS A 636 -12.28 -19.78 -6.34
CA HIS A 636 -12.46 -18.38 -5.95
C HIS A 636 -12.15 -18.14 -4.46
N ASP A 637 -11.11 -18.78 -3.95
CA ASP A 637 -10.71 -18.70 -2.54
C ASP A 637 -9.20 -18.91 -2.37
N TRP A 638 -8.72 -18.69 -1.16
CA TRP A 638 -7.34 -18.89 -0.77
C TRP A 638 -7.01 -20.36 -0.57
N TYR A 639 -5.91 -20.79 -1.14
CA TYR A 639 -5.43 -22.16 -1.07
C TYR A 639 -3.97 -22.23 -0.66
N THR A 640 -3.69 -23.05 0.36
CA THR A 640 -2.33 -23.35 0.80
C THR A 640 -1.98 -24.78 0.37
N PRO A 641 -1.14 -24.96 -0.64
CA PRO A 641 -0.73 -26.29 -1.08
C PRO A 641 0.15 -26.99 -0.04
N SER A 642 0.05 -28.32 0.03
CA SER A 642 1.06 -29.11 0.74
C SER A 642 2.41 -28.99 0.04
N GLY A 643 3.47 -28.80 0.81
CA GLY A 643 4.84 -28.63 0.26
C GLY A 643 5.82 -28.12 1.28
N THR A 644 7.01 -27.81 0.79
CA THR A 644 8.12 -27.26 1.58
C THR A 644 8.16 -25.74 1.43
N TYR A 645 8.08 -25.05 2.54
CA TYR A 645 8.20 -23.60 2.64
C TYR A 645 9.50 -23.23 3.35
N GLU A 646 10.07 -22.12 2.98
CA GLU A 646 11.20 -21.54 3.70
C GLU A 646 10.75 -20.27 4.41
N ILE A 647 10.94 -20.24 5.71
CA ILE A 647 10.70 -19.08 6.57
C ILE A 647 12.01 -18.33 6.68
N GLN A 648 12.03 -17.07 6.26
CA GLN A 648 13.22 -16.25 6.20
C GLN A 648 13.07 -15.04 7.11
N ILE A 649 14.11 -14.76 7.91
CA ILE A 649 14.23 -13.52 8.69
C ILE A 649 15.30 -12.67 8.03
N GLY A 650 14.97 -11.42 7.70
CA GLY A 650 15.86 -10.48 7.05
C GLY A 650 15.86 -9.09 7.66
N HIS A 651 16.89 -8.33 7.29
CA HIS A 651 17.01 -6.90 7.50
C HIS A 651 16.32 -6.12 6.37
N ALA A 652 16.37 -6.69 5.15
CA ALA A 652 15.71 -6.21 3.94
C ALA A 652 15.32 -7.41 3.05
N SER A 653 14.57 -7.17 1.98
CA SER A 653 14.16 -8.23 1.07
C SER A 653 15.34 -8.94 0.39
N ASP A 654 16.44 -8.24 0.15
CA ASP A 654 17.68 -8.77 -0.43
C ASP A 654 18.74 -9.15 0.62
N GLU A 655 18.47 -8.92 1.92
CA GLU A 655 19.41 -9.19 3.00
C GLU A 655 18.80 -10.13 4.06
N ILE A 656 18.75 -11.42 3.73
CA ILE A 656 18.28 -12.47 4.63
C ILE A 656 19.37 -12.86 5.61
N ARG A 657 19.05 -12.93 6.91
CA ARG A 657 19.97 -13.24 8.00
C ARG A 657 19.91 -14.69 8.44
N GLU A 658 18.70 -15.22 8.62
CA GLU A 658 18.47 -16.62 8.98
C GLU A 658 17.26 -17.16 8.22
N ALA A 659 17.27 -18.49 8.00
CA ALA A 659 16.17 -19.18 7.34
C ALA A 659 15.98 -20.58 7.94
N ALA A 660 14.75 -21.09 7.88
CA ALA A 660 14.40 -22.43 8.32
C ALA A 660 13.30 -23.01 7.42
N GLU A 661 13.35 -24.32 7.20
CA GLU A 661 12.34 -25.04 6.41
C GLU A 661 11.13 -25.42 7.27
N LEU A 662 9.97 -25.40 6.65
CA LEU A 662 8.69 -25.82 7.19
C LEU A 662 7.98 -26.74 6.19
N THR A 663 7.50 -27.87 6.64
CA THR A 663 6.59 -28.71 5.83
C THR A 663 5.15 -28.35 6.17
N PHE A 664 4.38 -27.92 5.17
CA PHE A 664 2.95 -27.70 5.31
C PHE A 664 2.15 -28.85 4.70
N THR A 665 1.09 -29.28 5.35
CA THR A 665 0.19 -30.32 4.85
C THR A 665 -1.27 -29.86 4.92
N THR A 666 -2.02 -30.10 3.83
CA THR A 666 -3.46 -29.85 3.78
C THR A 666 -4.18 -31.08 3.25
N ASP A 667 -5.37 -31.33 3.77
CA ASP A 667 -6.30 -32.34 3.26
C ASP A 667 -7.23 -31.76 2.18
N VAL A 668 -7.15 -30.44 1.91
CA VAL A 668 -7.96 -29.76 0.89
C VAL A 668 -7.45 -30.15 -0.50
N LEU A 669 -8.30 -30.79 -1.28
CA LEU A 669 -8.05 -31.10 -2.68
C LEU A 669 -8.78 -30.08 -3.56
N LEU A 670 -8.05 -29.49 -4.52
CA LEU A 670 -8.67 -28.61 -5.51
C LEU A 670 -9.65 -29.41 -6.39
N PRO A 671 -10.78 -28.82 -6.79
CA PRO A 671 -11.68 -29.42 -7.75
C PRO A 671 -10.95 -29.79 -9.04
N PHE A 672 -11.08 -31.02 -9.47
CA PHE A 672 -10.51 -31.51 -10.70
C PHE A 672 -11.58 -32.11 -11.59
N THR A 673 -11.77 -31.51 -12.77
CA THR A 673 -12.73 -32.01 -13.77
C THR A 673 -11.93 -32.46 -14.99
N VAL A 674 -12.19 -33.73 -15.37
CA VAL A 674 -11.56 -34.33 -16.54
C VAL A 674 -12.41 -34.06 -17.77
N ASP A 675 -11.78 -33.57 -18.84
CA ASP A 675 -12.38 -33.39 -20.16
C ASP A 675 -11.40 -33.78 -21.28
N MET A 676 -11.82 -33.60 -22.52
CA MET A 676 -10.99 -33.93 -23.71
C MET A 676 -9.71 -33.12 -23.79
N THR A 677 -9.58 -32.02 -23.08
CA THR A 677 -8.37 -31.15 -23.04
C THR A 677 -7.46 -31.47 -21.88
N THR A 678 -7.92 -32.27 -20.92
CA THR A 678 -7.11 -32.71 -19.78
C THR A 678 -5.92 -33.55 -20.27
N THR A 679 -4.73 -33.19 -19.82
CA THR A 679 -3.48 -33.85 -20.24
C THR A 679 -3.22 -35.15 -19.47
N MET A 680 -2.42 -36.03 -20.06
CA MET A 680 -1.98 -37.27 -19.40
C MET A 680 -1.19 -36.94 -18.10
N GLY A 681 -0.40 -35.88 -18.11
CA GLY A 681 0.36 -35.45 -16.94
C GLY A 681 -0.54 -35.01 -15.79
N GLU A 682 -1.60 -34.24 -16.08
CA GLU A 682 -2.59 -33.85 -15.07
C GLU A 682 -3.27 -35.08 -14.45
N LEU A 683 -3.67 -36.06 -15.29
CA LEU A 683 -4.32 -37.28 -14.82
C LEU A 683 -3.39 -38.18 -13.98
N MET A 684 -2.11 -38.25 -14.38
CA MET A 684 -1.10 -39.08 -13.71
C MET A 684 -0.63 -38.45 -12.38
N ASN A 685 -0.67 -37.14 -12.27
CA ASN A 685 -0.25 -36.41 -11.06
C ASN A 685 -1.41 -36.21 -10.06
N HIS A 686 -2.67 -36.37 -10.47
CA HIS A 686 -3.79 -36.16 -9.58
C HIS A 686 -4.06 -37.42 -8.73
N PRO A 687 -4.13 -37.30 -7.36
CA PRO A 687 -4.18 -38.44 -6.45
C PRO A 687 -5.33 -39.44 -6.72
N LYS A 688 -6.51 -38.92 -7.11
CA LYS A 688 -7.68 -39.72 -7.36
C LYS A 688 -7.68 -40.42 -8.73
N THR A 689 -6.97 -39.91 -9.73
CA THR A 689 -6.98 -40.43 -11.10
C THR A 689 -5.75 -41.23 -11.47
N ALA A 690 -4.59 -40.99 -10.84
CA ALA A 690 -3.32 -41.61 -11.16
C ALA A 690 -3.38 -43.15 -11.20
N GLY A 691 -3.95 -43.79 -10.17
CA GLY A 691 -4.07 -45.24 -10.11
C GLY A 691 -4.92 -45.82 -11.25
N LYS A 692 -6.03 -45.14 -11.59
CA LYS A 692 -6.90 -45.59 -12.69
C LYS A 692 -6.26 -45.40 -14.07
N MET A 693 -5.48 -44.30 -14.22
CA MET A 693 -4.70 -44.05 -15.45
C MET A 693 -3.63 -45.12 -15.67
N MET A 694 -2.95 -45.57 -14.60
CA MET A 694 -2.00 -46.68 -14.70
C MET A 694 -2.67 -47.97 -15.16
N GLU A 695 -3.86 -48.30 -14.66
CA GLU A 695 -4.66 -49.46 -15.13
C GLU A 695 -4.98 -49.35 -16.63
N TYR A 696 -5.36 -48.20 -17.13
CA TYR A 696 -5.62 -47.97 -18.56
C TYR A 696 -4.36 -48.16 -19.40
N LEU A 697 -3.22 -47.62 -18.97
CA LEU A 697 -1.96 -47.73 -19.67
C LEU A 697 -1.45 -49.21 -19.72
N GLU A 698 -1.60 -49.95 -18.62
CA GLU A 698 -1.26 -51.37 -18.57
C GLU A 698 -2.16 -52.19 -19.51
N GLY A 699 -3.46 -51.85 -19.57
CA GLY A 699 -4.42 -52.50 -20.50
C GLY A 699 -4.06 -52.27 -21.98
N ILE A 700 -3.56 -51.07 -22.32
CA ILE A 700 -3.11 -50.76 -23.69
C ILE A 700 -1.79 -51.47 -24.03
N SER A 701 -0.87 -51.59 -23.07
CA SER A 701 0.45 -52.20 -23.29
C SER A 701 0.41 -53.72 -23.47
N GLN A 702 -0.68 -54.40 -23.14
CA GLN A 702 -0.89 -55.85 -23.34
C GLN A 702 -1.33 -56.22 -24.78
N GLY A 703 -1.57 -55.24 -25.66
CA GLY A 703 -1.92 -55.43 -27.06
C GLY A 703 -0.67 -55.24 -27.96
N GLU A 704 -0.15 -56.34 -28.53
CA GLU A 704 0.90 -56.48 -29.55
C GLU A 704 2.08 -55.47 -29.54
N GLU A 705 3.30 -55.99 -29.37
CA GLU A 705 4.54 -55.19 -29.58
C GLU A 705 4.55 -54.59 -31.00
N PRO A 706 4.80 -53.31 -31.17
CA PRO A 706 4.93 -52.73 -32.49
C PRO A 706 6.11 -53.35 -33.20
N LYS A 707 5.88 -53.90 -34.41
CA LYS A 707 6.94 -54.40 -35.31
C LYS A 707 7.89 -53.29 -35.60
N LYS A 708 9.16 -53.45 -35.23
CA LYS A 708 10.26 -52.54 -35.62
C LYS A 708 10.39 -52.57 -37.14
N GLU A 709 9.91 -51.54 -37.84
CA GLU A 709 10.37 -51.18 -39.16
C GLU A 709 11.58 -50.26 -39.03
N ASP A 710 12.63 -50.51 -39.80
CA ASP A 710 13.87 -49.74 -39.81
C ASP A 710 13.60 -48.28 -40.28
N GLY A 711 13.41 -47.39 -39.36
CA GLY A 711 13.34 -45.95 -39.55
C GLY A 711 13.60 -45.27 -38.19
N GLU A 712 14.32 -44.16 -38.17
CA GLU A 712 14.58 -43.38 -36.96
C GLU A 712 13.24 -43.07 -36.25
N VAL A 713 12.95 -43.84 -35.19
CA VAL A 713 11.81 -43.58 -34.33
C VAL A 713 12.20 -42.37 -33.50
N GLN A 714 11.55 -41.22 -33.73
CA GLN A 714 11.60 -40.11 -32.79
C GLN A 714 11.12 -40.67 -31.44
N LEU A 715 12.02 -40.68 -30.45
CA LEU A 715 11.69 -41.09 -29.08
C LEU A 715 10.60 -40.15 -28.53
N VAL A 716 9.37 -40.65 -28.43
CA VAL A 716 8.32 -39.97 -27.69
C VAL A 716 8.67 -40.12 -26.21
N THR A 717 9.21 -39.06 -25.61
CA THR A 717 9.61 -39.09 -24.21
C THR A 717 8.37 -39.03 -23.28
N PRO A 718 8.47 -39.52 -22.03
CA PRO A 718 7.39 -39.39 -21.03
C PRO A 718 6.90 -37.96 -20.89
N GLU A 719 7.78 -36.96 -21.01
CA GLU A 719 7.45 -35.55 -20.92
C GLU A 719 6.54 -35.09 -22.07
N ILE A 720 6.76 -35.60 -23.29
CA ILE A 720 5.87 -35.33 -24.43
C ILE A 720 4.48 -35.94 -24.19
N ILE A 721 4.43 -37.21 -23.73
CA ILE A 721 3.17 -37.89 -23.44
C ILE A 721 2.42 -37.13 -22.35
N ALA A 722 3.12 -36.66 -21.31
CA ALA A 722 2.51 -35.91 -20.21
C ALA A 722 1.82 -34.62 -20.69
N GLN A 723 2.31 -33.98 -21.74
CA GLN A 723 1.71 -32.77 -22.32
C GLN A 723 0.54 -33.06 -23.27
N MET A 724 0.32 -34.32 -23.65
CA MET A 724 -0.73 -34.67 -24.63
C MET A 724 -2.11 -34.66 -23.94
N PRO A 725 -3.09 -33.88 -24.43
CA PRO A 725 -4.47 -33.93 -23.94
C PRO A 725 -5.17 -35.21 -24.45
N LEU A 726 -6.18 -35.67 -23.74
CA LEU A 726 -6.96 -36.88 -24.09
C LEU A 726 -7.40 -36.89 -25.55
N LYS A 727 -7.84 -35.74 -26.10
CA LYS A 727 -8.23 -35.63 -27.52
C LYS A 727 -7.13 -36.03 -28.52
N SER A 728 -5.86 -35.96 -28.13
CA SER A 728 -4.75 -36.33 -28.99
C SER A 728 -4.68 -37.85 -29.26
N PHE A 729 -5.36 -38.64 -28.45
CA PHE A 729 -5.41 -40.11 -28.57
C PHE A 729 -6.59 -40.61 -29.41
N LEU A 730 -7.44 -39.72 -29.95
CA LEU A 730 -8.59 -40.09 -30.79
C LEU A 730 -8.21 -40.85 -32.09
N SER A 731 -6.95 -40.73 -32.55
CA SER A 731 -6.43 -41.48 -33.70
C SER A 731 -6.11 -42.93 -33.37
N VAL A 732 -5.94 -43.26 -32.08
CA VAL A 732 -5.53 -44.63 -31.66
C VAL A 732 -6.55 -45.28 -30.67
N ILE A 733 -7.36 -44.47 -30.00
CA ILE A 733 -8.41 -44.94 -29.06
C ILE A 733 -9.76 -44.45 -29.59
N PRO A 734 -10.79 -45.35 -29.67
CA PRO A 734 -12.15 -44.95 -30.06
C PRO A 734 -12.67 -43.80 -29.17
N GLY A 735 -13.33 -42.81 -29.76
CA GLY A 735 -13.84 -41.63 -29.04
C GLY A 735 -14.78 -42.00 -27.88
N GLU A 736 -15.67 -42.97 -28.10
CA GLU A 736 -16.61 -43.46 -27.06
C GLU A 736 -15.86 -44.05 -25.85
N ALA A 737 -14.68 -44.68 -26.08
CA ALA A 737 -13.87 -45.24 -24.98
C ALA A 737 -13.22 -44.12 -24.15
N ILE A 738 -12.77 -43.02 -24.82
CA ILE A 738 -12.24 -41.85 -24.12
C ILE A 738 -13.36 -41.14 -23.35
N GLU A 739 -14.55 -40.97 -23.91
CA GLU A 739 -15.68 -40.37 -23.23
C GLU A 739 -16.11 -41.20 -21.99
N GLN A 740 -16.10 -42.51 -22.10
CA GLN A 740 -16.38 -43.39 -20.96
C GLN A 740 -15.30 -43.28 -19.88
N MET A 741 -14.01 -43.22 -20.26
CA MET A 741 -12.90 -42.99 -19.35
C MET A 741 -13.05 -41.65 -18.62
N ILE A 742 -13.43 -40.60 -19.33
CA ILE A 742 -13.69 -39.25 -18.73
C ILE A 742 -14.82 -39.38 -17.68
N VAL A 743 -15.90 -40.08 -17.96
CA VAL A 743 -16.99 -40.28 -17.01
C VAL A 743 -16.50 -41.01 -15.75
N GLU A 744 -15.74 -42.10 -15.94
CA GLU A 744 -15.19 -42.90 -14.83
C GLU A 744 -14.21 -42.06 -13.97
N LEU A 745 -13.29 -41.29 -14.61
CA LEU A 745 -12.34 -40.44 -13.89
C LEU A 745 -13.03 -39.30 -13.13
N ASN A 746 -14.05 -38.68 -13.72
CA ASN A 746 -14.83 -37.65 -13.03
C ASN A 746 -15.60 -38.23 -11.84
N ALA A 747 -16.09 -39.45 -11.92
CA ALA A 747 -16.75 -40.12 -10.78
C ALA A 747 -15.78 -40.37 -9.61
N LEU A 748 -14.48 -40.57 -9.89
CA LEU A 748 -13.45 -40.66 -8.84
C LEU A 748 -13.11 -39.30 -8.23
N CYS A 749 -13.29 -38.20 -8.98
CA CYS A 749 -12.94 -36.85 -8.54
C CYS A 749 -14.04 -36.19 -7.70
N GLN A 750 -15.28 -36.65 -7.81
CA GLN A 750 -16.39 -36.24 -6.93
C GLN A 750 -16.22 -36.84 -5.53
#